data_b44967ae415d7f7e9f0dc1490bfa10cb
#
_entry.id   b44967ae415d7f7e9f0dc1490bfa10cb
#
_cell.length_a   1.000
_cell.length_b   1.000
_cell.length_c   1.000
_cell.angle_alpha   90.00
_cell.angle_beta   90.00
_cell.angle_gamma   90.00
#
_symmetry.space_group_name_H-M   'P 1'
#
loop_
_entity.id
_entity.type
_entity.pdbx_description
1 polymer ?
#
loop_
_entity_poly.entity_id
_entity_poly.type
_entity_poly.pdbx_seq_one_letter_code
_entity_poly.pdbx_strand_id
1 'polypeptide(L)'
;MEKVKKYGKFLIPPAIAIAITLILYAIKGIYPFGGMTVAHADMGQSYETFYHLLWDILRGGKSLFYSYTLGSGSNVFGGVLLDGFASPFAWIIALFKRENIIYAFSYLLLIRIAFIALLTYIFFDKIYKKSENEGSSLEFWKVLFSVMYSLSAYVLISYTNIMWLDVVAIFPIFCLGVHRLLTQNKSGLFIVTLTLSLIISYYISYMILFFILSCLPFAVFFYAKKEDRKRVAGKIVIAVILSLFLSMFSFLPAFSQTMSSYRMAGQKATIVRNYEAEMKLTFLMLSSLSLLGTVSLVRYFKKDNTVKMLLLSLLICGVLPILFERINMLWHTGSHNSFPFRYGFIPIFVMMNCAMYYITKYYKNDKKFEIADVIFIILALISIIILTPTTITEINQSQPAFSIKINNFLSICIQTILFAYIIRELLKIEKIKLRNGLIAFVVIAEIILHGLAYIGVPESARGGAEHSDSSILVADNLLEKFKTNETELYRYRDPDQNLTENYPLVLDAPSMSTFLHVISKEQVETHSSLGYTRNYTKLGDAGGTPISDAILGVKYVFSNSELDDEIFKYDGTSKENINLYEYKNVLPYGIIYENNNDISTIPQADDVYATQNYVYKQLFNKTEDIIEKVDSERESISKDEKVETFKYKVNVNEKSYLYVYGSEEDTSLYSIKVNGETVRVPWINDYENTIYPYRYSNGLINLGKFENEEVEIEARSYKGKCNLKFATLSLEKYENAFADYKEECTKDIKIEGNKISIKIENAKAGQKLFLPITYDAGWTGTNNDETTSVNRTFDTYMSLELKEGTNEIELTFIPAKMKLGIELSIATLVIILIYTFGIKRFIKKDGLLDKIIVNIGFGIYIVITVGFYLKVYVMCIIQSIKQWIS
;
A
#
# COMPACT_ATOMS: atom_id res chain seq x y z
N MET A 1 -45.42 12.92 -1.52
CA MET A 1 -45.44 11.46 -1.29
C MET A 1 -44.87 10.66 -2.48
N GLU A 2 -45.25 10.90 -3.74
CA GLU A 2 -44.69 10.15 -4.90
C GLU A 2 -43.18 10.31 -5.09
N LYS A 3 -42.64 11.54 -4.96
CA LYS A 3 -41.18 11.74 -5.02
C LYS A 3 -40.43 10.98 -3.91
N VAL A 4 -40.96 10.92 -2.70
CA VAL A 4 -40.36 10.18 -1.57
C VAL A 4 -40.40 8.67 -1.84
N LYS A 5 -41.50 8.13 -2.39
CA LYS A 5 -41.57 6.71 -2.81
C LYS A 5 -40.63 6.41 -3.96
N LYS A 6 -40.46 7.34 -4.91
CA LYS A 6 -39.59 7.16 -6.09
C LYS A 6 -38.12 7.13 -5.72
N TYR A 7 -37.67 7.95 -4.77
CA TYR A 7 -36.27 8.02 -4.35
C TYR A 7 -35.97 7.13 -3.14
N GLY A 8 -36.96 6.82 -2.29
CA GLY A 8 -36.75 6.00 -1.09
C GLY A 8 -36.23 4.58 -1.39
N LYS A 9 -36.55 4.02 -2.57
CA LYS A 9 -36.06 2.71 -2.99
C LYS A 9 -34.53 2.62 -3.10
N PHE A 10 -33.84 3.74 -3.38
CA PHE A 10 -32.36 3.80 -3.47
C PHE A 10 -31.69 3.71 -2.10
N LEU A 11 -32.40 3.99 -1.02
CA LEU A 11 -31.88 3.92 0.34
C LEU A 11 -32.03 2.52 0.96
N ILE A 12 -32.84 1.64 0.36
CA ILE A 12 -33.09 0.29 0.91
C ILE A 12 -31.82 -0.58 0.92
N PRO A 13 -31.07 -0.75 -0.20
CA PRO A 13 -29.85 -1.56 -0.18
C PRO A 13 -28.78 -1.03 0.78
N PRO A 14 -28.44 0.29 0.80
CA PRO A 14 -27.55 0.84 1.81
C PRO A 14 -27.99 0.56 3.25
N ALA A 15 -29.26 0.75 3.57
CA ALA A 15 -29.77 0.53 4.92
C ALA A 15 -29.64 -0.94 5.36
N ILE A 16 -29.94 -1.89 4.46
CA ILE A 16 -29.78 -3.33 4.74
C ILE A 16 -28.29 -3.66 4.93
N ALA A 17 -27.40 -3.15 4.06
CA ALA A 17 -25.97 -3.40 4.15
C ALA A 17 -25.37 -2.83 5.44
N ILE A 18 -25.75 -1.62 5.84
CA ILE A 18 -25.38 -1.02 7.13
C ILE A 18 -25.90 -1.89 8.29
N ALA A 19 -27.17 -2.31 8.28
CA ALA A 19 -27.74 -3.11 9.34
C ALA A 19 -27.00 -4.45 9.54
N ILE A 20 -26.67 -5.15 8.46
CA ILE A 20 -25.91 -6.41 8.50
C ILE A 20 -24.49 -6.13 9.04
N THR A 21 -23.83 -5.06 8.61
CA THR A 21 -22.47 -4.71 9.09
C THR A 21 -22.48 -4.35 10.58
N LEU A 22 -23.50 -3.63 11.05
CA LEU A 22 -23.66 -3.32 12.48
C LEU A 22 -23.91 -4.59 13.32
N ILE A 23 -24.65 -5.57 12.79
CA ILE A 23 -24.81 -6.89 13.44
C ILE A 23 -23.44 -7.58 13.57
N LEU A 24 -22.64 -7.58 12.52
CA LEU A 24 -21.28 -8.13 12.56
C LEU A 24 -20.39 -7.40 13.58
N TYR A 25 -20.48 -6.07 13.64
CA TYR A 25 -19.75 -5.27 14.62
C TYR A 25 -20.18 -5.62 16.04
N ALA A 26 -21.49 -5.74 16.31
CA ALA A 26 -22.00 -6.09 17.62
C ALA A 26 -21.53 -7.48 18.09
N ILE A 27 -21.54 -8.47 17.18
CA ILE A 27 -21.08 -9.84 17.51
C ILE A 27 -19.56 -9.85 17.78
N LYS A 28 -18.78 -9.05 17.05
CA LYS A 28 -17.32 -8.99 17.17
C LYS A 28 -16.82 -8.00 18.24
N GLY A 29 -17.67 -7.26 18.91
CA GLY A 29 -17.27 -6.22 19.85
C GLY A 29 -16.55 -5.03 19.22
N ILE A 30 -16.80 -4.76 17.92
CA ILE A 30 -16.21 -3.64 17.19
C ILE A 30 -16.96 -2.36 17.53
N TYR A 31 -16.24 -1.25 17.68
CA TYR A 31 -16.80 0.07 17.94
C TYR A 31 -17.93 0.43 16.93
N PRO A 32 -19.08 0.92 17.37
CA PRO A 32 -19.44 1.46 18.70
C PRO A 32 -19.99 0.42 19.72
N PHE A 33 -19.97 -0.85 19.44
CA PHE A 33 -20.55 -1.90 20.32
C PHE A 33 -19.54 -2.49 21.31
N GLY A 34 -18.26 -2.16 21.18
CA GLY A 34 -17.18 -2.57 22.08
C GLY A 34 -15.92 -1.76 21.84
N GLY A 35 -14.82 -2.09 22.53
CA GLY A 35 -13.54 -1.41 22.45
C GLY A 35 -12.66 -1.82 21.26
N MET A 36 -13.07 -2.82 20.46
CA MET A 36 -12.29 -3.27 19.31
C MET A 36 -12.50 -2.33 18.12
N THR A 37 -11.50 -2.25 17.23
CA THR A 37 -11.58 -1.45 16.00
C THR A 37 -11.43 -2.33 14.77
N VAL A 38 -11.83 -1.82 13.59
CA VAL A 38 -11.56 -2.46 12.30
C VAL A 38 -10.11 -2.24 11.82
N ALA A 39 -9.34 -1.36 12.48
CA ALA A 39 -7.96 -1.06 12.12
C ALA A 39 -7.06 -2.26 12.44
N HIS A 40 -6.81 -3.08 11.43
CA HIS A 40 -6.05 -4.31 11.47
C HIS A 40 -5.09 -4.39 10.28
N ALA A 41 -3.99 -5.12 10.42
CA ALA A 41 -2.94 -5.27 9.41
C ALA A 41 -2.43 -3.89 8.90
N ASP A 42 -2.39 -3.67 7.57
CA ASP A 42 -1.90 -2.41 6.99
C ASP A 42 -2.69 -1.19 7.46
N MET A 43 -3.99 -1.35 7.79
CA MET A 43 -4.81 -0.25 8.30
C MET A 43 -4.29 0.26 9.66
N GLY A 44 -3.94 -0.63 10.59
CA GLY A 44 -3.40 -0.25 11.90
C GLY A 44 -1.90 0.11 11.88
N GLN A 45 -1.12 -0.43 10.91
CA GLN A 45 0.32 -0.17 10.85
C GLN A 45 0.67 1.10 10.08
N SER A 46 -0.14 1.49 9.08
CA SER A 46 0.18 2.56 8.14
C SER A 46 -0.97 3.55 7.93
N TYR A 47 -2.17 3.07 7.57
CA TYR A 47 -3.24 4.00 7.16
C TYR A 47 -3.75 4.87 8.30
N GLU A 48 -3.79 4.35 9.51
CA GLU A 48 -4.20 5.11 10.69
C GLU A 48 -3.30 6.34 10.86
N THR A 49 -1.99 6.15 10.81
CA THR A 49 -1.02 7.24 10.95
C THR A 49 -1.08 8.23 9.78
N PHE A 50 -1.30 7.77 8.54
CA PHE A 50 -1.53 8.64 7.39
C PHE A 50 -2.85 9.41 7.48
N TYR A 51 -3.88 8.87 8.11
CA TYR A 51 -5.12 9.59 8.33
C TYR A 51 -4.97 10.70 9.40
N HIS A 52 -4.01 10.60 10.33
CA HIS A 52 -3.59 11.74 11.14
C HIS A 52 -3.00 12.85 10.27
N LEU A 53 -2.08 12.51 9.35
CA LEU A 53 -1.56 13.49 8.39
C LEU A 53 -2.67 14.11 7.52
N LEU A 54 -3.62 13.30 7.02
CA LEU A 54 -4.75 13.80 6.25
C LEU A 54 -5.61 14.78 7.06
N TRP A 55 -5.87 14.47 8.31
CA TRP A 55 -6.59 15.34 9.23
C TRP A 55 -5.86 16.67 9.41
N ASP A 56 -4.56 16.62 9.64
CA ASP A 56 -3.69 17.79 9.82
C ASP A 56 -3.64 18.66 8.53
N ILE A 57 -3.62 18.05 7.34
CA ILE A 57 -3.72 18.74 6.05
C ILE A 57 -5.08 19.44 5.88
N LEU A 58 -6.17 18.74 6.18
CA LEU A 58 -7.54 19.27 6.00
C LEU A 58 -7.90 20.34 7.02
N ARG A 59 -7.32 20.32 8.21
CA ARG A 59 -7.53 21.32 9.28
C ARG A 59 -6.54 22.47 9.24
N GLY A 60 -5.49 22.36 8.46
CA GLY A 60 -4.50 23.39 8.20
C GLY A 60 -3.15 23.14 8.87
N GLY A 61 -2.09 23.45 8.16
CA GLY A 61 -0.72 23.43 8.67
C GLY A 61 0.23 22.42 8.05
N LYS A 62 -0.25 21.27 7.52
CA LYS A 62 0.62 20.27 6.88
C LYS A 62 0.48 20.26 5.36
N SER A 63 1.52 19.80 4.68
CA SER A 63 1.57 19.72 3.21
C SER A 63 1.17 18.34 2.70
N LEU A 64 0.44 18.31 1.56
CA LEU A 64 0.18 17.10 0.79
C LEU A 64 1.43 16.60 0.04
N PHE A 65 2.45 17.44 -0.12
CA PHE A 65 3.58 17.16 -1.00
C PHE A 65 4.78 16.59 -0.25
N TYR A 66 5.08 17.14 0.92
CA TYR A 66 6.29 16.82 1.66
C TYR A 66 6.01 16.71 3.15
N SER A 67 6.59 15.72 3.81
CA SER A 67 6.60 15.59 5.27
C SER A 67 8.02 15.56 5.76
N TYR A 68 8.36 16.52 6.62
CA TYR A 68 9.64 16.57 7.30
C TYR A 68 9.74 15.53 8.43
N THR A 69 8.60 15.12 8.99
CA THR A 69 8.54 14.21 10.14
C THR A 69 8.92 12.76 9.81
N LEU A 70 8.88 12.37 8.53
CA LEU A 70 9.14 11.00 8.09
C LEU A 70 10.48 10.85 7.38
N GLY A 71 11.28 9.86 7.78
CA GLY A 71 12.41 9.35 7.01
C GLY A 71 13.47 10.39 6.63
N SER A 72 13.85 11.28 7.53
CA SER A 72 14.72 12.45 7.26
C SER A 72 14.12 13.47 6.30
N GLY A 73 12.79 13.49 6.19
CA GLY A 73 12.06 14.26 5.20
C GLY A 73 11.76 13.43 3.95
N SER A 74 10.50 13.36 3.57
CA SER A 74 10.07 12.51 2.44
C SER A 74 9.02 13.19 1.57
N ASN A 75 9.15 12.98 0.26
CA ASN A 75 8.07 13.22 -0.68
C ASN A 75 6.96 12.22 -0.40
N VAL A 76 5.83 12.70 0.17
CA VAL A 76 4.71 11.83 0.56
C VAL A 76 3.62 11.75 -0.49
N PHE A 77 3.65 12.59 -1.54
CA PHE A 77 2.55 12.76 -2.48
C PHE A 77 2.09 11.45 -3.13
N GLY A 78 3.00 10.67 -3.70
CA GLY A 78 2.66 9.41 -4.35
C GLY A 78 2.18 8.35 -3.35
N GLY A 79 2.77 8.30 -2.15
CA GLY A 79 2.37 7.40 -1.07
C GLY A 79 0.96 7.70 -0.57
N VAL A 80 0.69 8.94 -0.17
CA VAL A 80 -0.64 9.33 0.37
C VAL A 80 -1.76 9.22 -0.68
N LEU A 81 -1.43 9.39 -1.98
CA LEU A 81 -2.41 9.12 -3.03
C LEU A 81 -2.72 7.63 -3.15
N LEU A 82 -1.72 6.75 -3.00
CA LEU A 82 -1.94 5.30 -2.93
C LEU A 82 -2.82 4.92 -1.75
N ASP A 83 -2.67 5.62 -0.62
CA ASP A 83 -3.42 5.41 0.61
C ASP A 83 -4.81 6.10 0.60
N GLY A 84 -5.23 6.63 -0.54
CA GLY A 84 -6.59 7.07 -0.81
C GLY A 84 -6.91 8.50 -0.41
N PHE A 85 -5.93 9.39 -0.23
CA PHE A 85 -6.17 10.80 0.12
C PHE A 85 -6.99 11.58 -0.92
N ALA A 86 -6.98 11.13 -2.18
CA ALA A 86 -7.83 11.70 -3.23
C ALA A 86 -9.32 11.30 -3.10
N SER A 87 -9.66 10.39 -2.17
CA SER A 87 -11.03 9.95 -1.96
C SER A 87 -11.83 10.93 -1.12
N PRO A 88 -13.02 11.36 -1.56
CA PRO A 88 -13.90 12.18 -0.74
C PRO A 88 -14.38 11.47 0.52
N PHE A 89 -14.37 10.12 0.55
CA PHE A 89 -14.70 9.35 1.75
C PHE A 89 -13.59 9.42 2.81
N ALA A 90 -12.33 9.58 2.39
CA ALA A 90 -11.24 9.80 3.32
C ALA A 90 -11.35 11.18 4.01
N TRP A 91 -11.83 12.20 3.29
CA TRP A 91 -11.95 13.57 3.83
C TRP A 91 -12.97 13.68 4.97
N ILE A 92 -13.88 12.71 5.11
CA ILE A 92 -14.83 12.63 6.23
C ILE A 92 -14.10 12.56 7.57
N ILE A 93 -12.83 12.12 7.59
CA ILE A 93 -12.00 12.08 8.81
C ILE A 93 -11.91 13.46 9.49
N ALA A 94 -11.97 14.57 8.75
CA ALA A 94 -11.95 15.92 9.29
C ALA A 94 -13.15 16.26 10.19
N LEU A 95 -14.21 15.44 10.19
CA LEU A 95 -15.36 15.59 11.07
C LEU A 95 -15.15 14.99 12.46
N PHE A 96 -14.11 14.17 12.62
CA PHE A 96 -13.77 13.53 13.89
C PHE A 96 -12.70 14.35 14.63
N LYS A 97 -12.54 14.09 15.91
CA LYS A 97 -11.40 14.60 16.67
C LYS A 97 -10.16 13.79 16.32
N ARG A 98 -8.98 14.43 16.38
CA ARG A 98 -7.71 13.81 16.00
C ARG A 98 -7.40 12.55 16.81
N GLU A 99 -7.67 12.58 18.12
CA GLU A 99 -7.49 11.44 19.04
C GLU A 99 -8.43 10.26 18.76
N ASN A 100 -9.52 10.47 18.02
CA ASN A 100 -10.53 9.44 17.72
C ASN A 100 -10.42 8.86 16.29
N ILE A 101 -9.33 9.10 15.60
CA ILE A 101 -9.13 8.66 14.21
C ILE A 101 -9.24 7.14 14.10
N ILE A 102 -8.67 6.37 15.04
CA ILE A 102 -8.73 4.92 15.05
C ILE A 102 -10.17 4.38 15.04
N TYR A 103 -11.07 5.01 15.80
CA TYR A 103 -12.48 4.63 15.86
C TYR A 103 -13.28 5.10 14.64
N ALA A 104 -12.84 6.17 13.99
CA ALA A 104 -13.49 6.69 12.80
C ALA A 104 -13.47 5.69 11.63
N PHE A 105 -12.47 4.79 11.56
CA PHE A 105 -12.39 3.77 10.52
C PHE A 105 -13.61 2.86 10.48
N SER A 106 -14.24 2.54 11.62
CA SER A 106 -15.47 1.76 11.65
C SER A 106 -16.61 2.47 10.92
N TYR A 107 -16.75 3.79 11.04
CA TYR A 107 -17.75 4.57 10.31
C TYR A 107 -17.38 4.77 8.83
N LEU A 108 -16.10 5.00 8.54
CA LEU A 108 -15.62 5.14 7.17
C LEU A 108 -15.85 3.87 6.35
N LEU A 109 -15.73 2.70 6.98
CA LEU A 109 -16.07 1.42 6.35
C LEU A 109 -17.57 1.28 6.10
N LEU A 110 -18.42 1.61 7.09
CA LEU A 110 -19.88 1.60 6.93
C LEU A 110 -20.35 2.46 5.77
N ILE A 111 -19.81 3.67 5.65
CA ILE A 111 -20.14 4.61 4.56
C ILE A 111 -19.78 4.01 3.21
N ARG A 112 -18.60 3.43 3.06
CA ARG A 112 -18.16 2.79 1.80
C ARG A 112 -19.04 1.61 1.42
N ILE A 113 -19.36 0.74 2.36
CA ILE A 113 -20.29 -0.40 2.15
C ILE A 113 -21.66 0.10 1.67
N ALA A 114 -22.18 1.16 2.30
CA ALA A 114 -23.43 1.79 1.90
C ALA A 114 -23.39 2.34 0.47
N PHE A 115 -22.29 3.00 0.10
CA PHE A 115 -22.11 3.52 -1.26
C PHE A 115 -21.91 2.42 -2.30
N ILE A 116 -21.20 1.34 -1.99
CA ILE A 116 -21.11 0.16 -2.87
C ILE A 116 -22.52 -0.38 -3.15
N ALA A 117 -23.35 -0.54 -2.10
CA ALA A 117 -24.71 -1.01 -2.25
C ALA A 117 -25.58 -0.06 -3.10
N LEU A 118 -25.49 1.24 -2.86
CA LEU A 118 -26.20 2.28 -3.59
C LEU A 118 -25.85 2.28 -5.07
N LEU A 119 -24.57 2.35 -5.40
CA LEU A 119 -24.11 2.47 -6.78
C LEU A 119 -24.35 1.18 -7.57
N THR A 120 -24.24 0.03 -6.91
CA THR A 120 -24.62 -1.26 -7.49
C THR A 120 -26.13 -1.33 -7.79
N TYR A 121 -26.97 -0.85 -6.88
CA TYR A 121 -28.39 -0.77 -7.10
C TYR A 121 -28.75 0.16 -8.27
N ILE A 122 -28.10 1.32 -8.38
CA ILE A 122 -28.26 2.24 -9.51
C ILE A 122 -27.92 1.54 -10.83
N PHE A 123 -26.85 0.75 -10.87
CA PHE A 123 -26.47 -0.04 -12.04
C PHE A 123 -27.59 -1.03 -12.41
N PHE A 124 -28.05 -1.87 -11.47
CA PHE A 124 -29.09 -2.84 -11.73
C PHE A 124 -30.43 -2.19 -12.12
N ASP A 125 -30.80 -1.06 -11.52
CA ASP A 125 -32.00 -0.30 -11.87
C ASP A 125 -31.97 0.23 -13.30
N LYS A 126 -30.80 0.59 -13.82
CA LYS A 126 -30.65 1.10 -15.19
C LYS A 126 -30.52 0.00 -16.24
N ILE A 127 -29.91 -1.12 -15.90
CA ILE A 127 -29.69 -2.25 -16.83
C ILE A 127 -30.94 -3.14 -16.93
N TYR A 128 -31.50 -3.51 -15.78
CA TYR A 128 -32.65 -4.44 -15.71
C TYR A 128 -33.94 -3.63 -15.51
N LYS A 129 -34.54 -3.20 -16.63
CA LYS A 129 -35.78 -2.44 -16.60
C LYS A 129 -36.98 -3.37 -16.39
N LYS A 130 -38.00 -2.86 -15.71
CA LYS A 130 -39.25 -3.54 -15.45
C LYS A 130 -39.98 -3.76 -16.78
N SER A 131 -40.35 -5.01 -17.09
CA SER A 131 -41.38 -5.35 -18.05
C SER A 131 -42.75 -5.13 -17.40
N GLU A 132 -43.79 -4.77 -18.15
CA GLU A 132 -45.12 -4.45 -17.61
C GLU A 132 -45.73 -5.57 -16.74
N ASN A 133 -45.29 -6.81 -16.94
CA ASN A 133 -45.77 -7.98 -16.21
C ASN A 133 -44.84 -8.41 -15.02
N GLU A 134 -43.79 -7.64 -14.68
CA GLU A 134 -42.80 -8.03 -13.68
C GLU A 134 -42.88 -7.17 -12.40
N GLY A 135 -43.86 -7.47 -11.54
CA GLY A 135 -44.06 -6.75 -10.28
C GLY A 135 -42.90 -6.73 -9.29
N SER A 136 -43.19 -6.82 -8.02
CA SER A 136 -42.28 -6.74 -6.89
C SER A 136 -41.06 -7.69 -6.90
N SER A 137 -41.07 -8.72 -7.75
CA SER A 137 -39.99 -9.73 -7.79
C SER A 137 -38.66 -9.20 -8.36
N LEU A 138 -38.69 -8.37 -9.41
CA LEU A 138 -37.47 -7.83 -10.01
C LEU A 138 -36.78 -6.84 -9.05
N GLU A 139 -37.55 -6.03 -8.35
CA GLU A 139 -37.02 -5.06 -7.37
C GLU A 139 -36.34 -5.78 -6.21
N PHE A 140 -36.92 -6.88 -5.74
CA PHE A 140 -36.30 -7.76 -4.74
C PHE A 140 -34.90 -8.23 -5.17
N TRP A 141 -34.77 -8.74 -6.40
CA TRP A 141 -33.48 -9.22 -6.91
C TRP A 141 -32.43 -8.10 -7.03
N LYS A 142 -32.83 -6.92 -7.50
CA LYS A 142 -31.91 -5.76 -7.57
C LYS A 142 -31.37 -5.39 -6.19
N VAL A 143 -32.24 -5.33 -5.18
CA VAL A 143 -31.86 -5.06 -3.79
C VAL A 143 -30.92 -6.14 -3.28
N LEU A 144 -31.30 -7.41 -3.42
CA LEU A 144 -30.54 -8.54 -2.90
C LEU A 144 -29.11 -8.59 -3.47
N PHE A 145 -28.96 -8.54 -4.80
CA PHE A 145 -27.64 -8.55 -5.43
C PHE A 145 -26.79 -7.30 -5.12
N SER A 146 -27.41 -6.15 -4.86
CA SER A 146 -26.70 -4.96 -4.44
C SER A 146 -26.12 -5.11 -3.03
N VAL A 147 -26.87 -5.69 -2.11
CA VAL A 147 -26.39 -6.05 -0.77
C VAL A 147 -25.30 -7.12 -0.85
N MET A 148 -25.50 -8.16 -1.66
CA MET A 148 -24.51 -9.23 -1.85
C MET A 148 -23.17 -8.69 -2.38
N TYR A 149 -23.18 -7.74 -3.31
CA TYR A 149 -21.93 -7.16 -3.81
C TYR A 149 -21.24 -6.28 -2.76
N SER A 150 -22.01 -5.46 -2.05
CA SER A 150 -21.46 -4.56 -1.02
C SER A 150 -20.90 -5.30 0.21
N LEU A 151 -21.35 -6.53 0.44
CA LEU A 151 -20.91 -7.44 1.51
C LEU A 151 -20.34 -8.74 0.93
N SER A 152 -19.77 -8.66 -0.28
CA SER A 152 -19.06 -9.79 -0.88
C SER A 152 -17.81 -10.17 -0.09
N ALA A 153 -17.35 -11.40 -0.24
CA ALA A 153 -16.13 -11.87 0.40
C ALA A 153 -14.93 -10.94 0.09
N TYR A 154 -14.86 -10.36 -1.12
CA TYR A 154 -13.85 -9.37 -1.45
C TYR A 154 -13.87 -8.16 -0.50
N VAL A 155 -15.04 -7.55 -0.30
CA VAL A 155 -15.20 -6.37 0.58
C VAL A 155 -14.89 -6.74 2.02
N LEU A 156 -15.37 -7.90 2.48
CA LEU A 156 -15.21 -8.39 3.85
C LEU A 156 -13.80 -8.87 4.20
N ILE A 157 -12.95 -9.16 3.19
CA ILE A 157 -11.54 -9.53 3.37
C ILE A 157 -10.63 -8.31 3.15
N SER A 158 -10.93 -7.49 2.12
CA SER A 158 -10.09 -6.37 1.72
C SER A 158 -10.39 -5.07 2.47
N TYR A 159 -11.24 -5.09 3.50
CA TYR A 159 -11.62 -3.88 4.23
C TYR A 159 -10.43 -3.20 4.92
N THR A 160 -9.38 -3.95 5.25
CA THR A 160 -8.13 -3.41 5.82
C THR A 160 -7.37 -2.51 4.84
N ASN A 161 -7.66 -2.61 3.54
CA ASN A 161 -7.20 -1.71 2.49
C ASN A 161 -8.37 -0.81 2.06
N ILE A 162 -8.82 0.01 2.98
CA ILE A 162 -10.08 0.77 2.88
C ILE A 162 -10.21 1.61 1.60
N MET A 163 -9.09 2.13 1.06
CA MET A 163 -9.04 2.91 -0.17
C MET A 163 -9.37 2.09 -1.44
N TRP A 164 -9.22 0.77 -1.41
CA TRP A 164 -9.61 -0.06 -2.56
C TRP A 164 -11.11 -0.06 -2.75
N LEU A 165 -11.87 0.04 -1.64
CA LEU A 165 -13.34 0.02 -1.64
C LEU A 165 -13.95 1.22 -2.39
N ASP A 166 -13.22 2.31 -2.51
CA ASP A 166 -13.65 3.48 -3.26
C ASP A 166 -13.77 3.19 -4.76
N VAL A 167 -12.78 2.46 -5.31
CA VAL A 167 -12.82 2.01 -6.72
C VAL A 167 -13.87 0.91 -6.90
N VAL A 168 -14.02 0.01 -5.92
CA VAL A 168 -15.10 -1.01 -5.91
C VAL A 168 -16.48 -0.35 -5.97
N ALA A 169 -16.70 0.75 -5.28
CA ALA A 169 -17.94 1.50 -5.31
C ALA A 169 -18.20 2.13 -6.70
N ILE A 170 -17.18 2.67 -7.36
CA ILE A 170 -17.30 3.29 -8.69
C ILE A 170 -17.50 2.25 -9.79
N PHE A 171 -16.99 1.04 -9.64
CA PHE A 171 -16.95 0.01 -10.69
C PHE A 171 -18.33 -0.34 -11.30
N PRO A 172 -19.44 -0.49 -10.55
CA PRO A 172 -20.77 -0.67 -11.13
C PRO A 172 -21.18 0.50 -12.05
N ILE A 173 -20.87 1.73 -11.68
CA ILE A 173 -21.20 2.90 -12.50
C ILE A 173 -20.29 3.00 -13.72
N PHE A 174 -19.03 2.58 -13.60
CA PHE A 174 -18.13 2.40 -14.74
C PHE A 174 -18.73 1.38 -15.73
N CYS A 175 -19.21 0.23 -15.26
CA CYS A 175 -19.90 -0.78 -16.10
C CYS A 175 -21.18 -0.22 -16.73
N LEU A 176 -21.91 0.66 -16.05
CA LEU A 176 -23.04 1.40 -16.66
C LEU A 176 -22.54 2.35 -17.77
N GLY A 177 -21.37 2.98 -17.60
CA GLY A 177 -20.69 3.76 -18.63
C GLY A 177 -20.34 2.91 -19.85
N VAL A 178 -19.78 1.72 -19.64
CA VAL A 178 -19.51 0.72 -20.68
C VAL A 178 -20.81 0.35 -21.42
N HIS A 179 -21.87 0.02 -20.70
CA HIS A 179 -23.16 -0.31 -21.29
C HIS A 179 -23.69 0.82 -22.20
N ARG A 180 -23.63 2.08 -21.71
CA ARG A 180 -24.06 3.24 -22.52
C ARG A 180 -23.19 3.46 -23.76
N LEU A 181 -21.91 3.20 -23.67
CA LEU A 181 -20.99 3.29 -24.80
C LEU A 181 -21.32 2.22 -25.85
N LEU A 182 -21.54 0.98 -25.43
CA LEU A 182 -21.83 -0.16 -26.31
C LEU A 182 -23.22 -0.06 -26.97
N THR A 183 -24.25 0.43 -26.27
CA THR A 183 -25.65 0.41 -26.73
C THR A 183 -26.14 1.75 -27.26
N GLN A 184 -25.62 2.89 -26.75
CA GLN A 184 -26.09 4.23 -27.08
C GLN A 184 -24.98 5.07 -27.74
N ASN A 185 -23.78 4.52 -27.87
CA ASN A 185 -22.61 5.20 -28.41
C ASN A 185 -22.21 6.50 -27.65
N LYS A 186 -22.46 6.51 -26.29
CA LYS A 186 -22.19 7.64 -25.38
C LYS A 186 -21.05 7.29 -24.44
N SER A 187 -19.93 8.02 -24.54
CA SER A 187 -18.69 7.76 -23.75
C SER A 187 -18.54 8.61 -22.48
N GLY A 188 -19.38 9.64 -22.25
CA GLY A 188 -19.15 10.61 -21.14
C GLY A 188 -19.10 9.94 -19.75
N LEU A 189 -20.04 9.04 -19.42
CA LEU A 189 -20.02 8.36 -18.12
C LEU A 189 -18.80 7.43 -17.96
N PHE A 190 -18.39 6.77 -19.05
CA PHE A 190 -17.17 5.96 -19.07
C PHE A 190 -15.93 6.81 -18.75
N ILE A 191 -15.77 7.97 -19.43
CA ILE A 191 -14.64 8.88 -19.20
C ILE A 191 -14.63 9.37 -17.76
N VAL A 192 -15.76 9.88 -17.25
CA VAL A 192 -15.85 10.43 -15.90
C VAL A 192 -15.49 9.37 -14.85
N THR A 193 -16.07 8.17 -14.94
CA THR A 193 -15.85 7.14 -13.93
C THR A 193 -14.44 6.56 -13.98
N LEU A 194 -13.86 6.38 -15.17
CA LEU A 194 -12.47 5.94 -15.29
C LEU A 194 -11.48 7.02 -14.79
N THR A 195 -11.72 8.29 -15.12
CA THR A 195 -10.91 9.42 -14.62
C THR A 195 -10.95 9.48 -13.09
N LEU A 196 -12.15 9.43 -12.49
CA LEU A 196 -12.29 9.43 -11.03
C LEU A 196 -11.58 8.23 -10.38
N SER A 197 -11.72 7.04 -10.95
CA SER A 197 -11.01 5.87 -10.44
C SER A 197 -9.49 6.06 -10.47
N LEU A 198 -8.93 6.59 -11.58
CA LEU A 198 -7.50 6.87 -11.74
C LEU A 198 -6.98 7.91 -10.74
N ILE A 199 -7.79 8.95 -10.44
CA ILE A 199 -7.44 9.98 -9.46
C ILE A 199 -7.45 9.40 -8.04
N ILE A 200 -8.48 8.60 -7.69
CA ILE A 200 -8.65 8.04 -6.34
C ILE A 200 -7.59 6.98 -6.05
N SER A 201 -7.36 6.05 -6.99
CA SER A 201 -6.35 5.02 -6.85
C SER A 201 -5.90 4.52 -8.22
N TYR A 202 -4.81 5.06 -8.71
CA TYR A 202 -4.26 4.65 -10.02
C TYR A 202 -3.86 3.16 -10.03
N TYR A 203 -3.43 2.62 -8.90
CA TYR A 203 -3.02 1.22 -8.79
C TYR A 203 -4.21 0.25 -8.95
N ILE A 204 -5.32 0.46 -8.23
CA ILE A 204 -6.52 -0.38 -8.39
C ILE A 204 -7.20 -0.11 -9.75
N SER A 205 -7.11 1.10 -10.26
CA SER A 205 -7.62 1.46 -11.59
C SER A 205 -6.85 0.78 -12.74
N TYR A 206 -5.58 0.39 -12.52
CA TYR A 206 -4.87 -0.49 -13.46
C TYR A 206 -5.67 -1.78 -13.72
N MET A 207 -6.34 -2.34 -12.73
CA MET A 207 -7.16 -3.54 -12.87
C MET A 207 -8.40 -3.30 -13.72
N ILE A 208 -8.99 -2.08 -13.65
CA ILE A 208 -10.05 -1.67 -14.57
C ILE A 208 -9.51 -1.51 -15.99
N LEU A 209 -8.32 -0.92 -16.17
CA LEU A 209 -7.67 -0.83 -17.48
C LEU A 209 -7.38 -2.23 -18.06
N PHE A 210 -6.91 -3.15 -17.21
CA PHE A 210 -6.66 -4.52 -17.61
C PHE A 210 -7.96 -5.26 -17.96
N PHE A 211 -9.06 -5.00 -17.24
CA PHE A 211 -10.41 -5.47 -17.57
C PHE A 211 -10.87 -4.92 -18.94
N ILE A 212 -10.62 -3.64 -19.22
CA ILE A 212 -10.93 -3.05 -20.54
C ILE A 212 -10.20 -3.81 -21.66
N LEU A 213 -8.90 -4.11 -21.47
CA LEU A 213 -8.13 -4.84 -22.46
C LEU A 213 -8.57 -6.29 -22.60
N SER A 214 -8.89 -6.97 -21.51
CA SER A 214 -9.11 -8.40 -21.47
C SER A 214 -10.57 -8.82 -21.68
N CYS A 215 -11.55 -8.06 -21.20
CA CYS A 215 -12.96 -8.46 -21.25
C CYS A 215 -13.81 -7.62 -22.22
N LEU A 216 -13.48 -6.34 -22.41
CA LEU A 216 -14.29 -5.45 -23.25
C LEU A 216 -14.32 -5.85 -24.74
N PRO A 217 -13.30 -6.49 -25.35
CA PRO A 217 -13.41 -7.01 -26.69
C PRO A 217 -14.57 -7.98 -26.91
N PHE A 218 -14.88 -8.84 -25.93
CA PHE A 218 -16.07 -9.71 -26.01
C PHE A 218 -17.37 -8.91 -25.99
N ALA A 219 -17.42 -7.85 -25.17
CA ALA A 219 -18.58 -6.97 -25.11
C ALA A 219 -18.78 -6.21 -26.44
N VAL A 220 -17.72 -5.73 -27.06
CA VAL A 220 -17.76 -5.10 -28.40
C VAL A 220 -18.25 -6.11 -29.45
N PHE A 221 -17.77 -7.34 -29.41
CA PHE A 221 -18.09 -8.35 -30.42
C PHE A 221 -19.50 -8.94 -30.25
N PHE A 222 -19.92 -9.29 -29.03
CA PHE A 222 -21.16 -9.99 -28.76
C PHE A 222 -22.34 -9.09 -28.38
N TYR A 223 -22.07 -7.92 -27.76
CA TYR A 223 -23.12 -7.08 -27.18
C TYR A 223 -23.39 -5.80 -27.96
N ALA A 224 -22.37 -5.18 -28.59
CA ALA A 224 -22.58 -3.99 -29.42
C ALA A 224 -23.26 -4.37 -30.76
N LYS A 225 -24.08 -3.44 -31.29
CA LYS A 225 -24.67 -3.58 -32.60
C LYS A 225 -23.61 -3.72 -33.69
N LYS A 226 -23.81 -4.64 -34.64
CA LYS A 226 -22.79 -4.99 -35.65
C LYS A 226 -22.30 -3.76 -36.44
N GLU A 227 -23.23 -2.88 -36.83
CA GLU A 227 -22.94 -1.64 -37.57
C GLU A 227 -22.12 -0.63 -36.75
N ASP A 228 -22.23 -0.60 -35.43
CA ASP A 228 -21.59 0.36 -34.55
C ASP A 228 -20.24 -0.14 -33.98
N ARG A 229 -19.87 -1.40 -34.15
CA ARG A 229 -18.70 -2.02 -33.50
C ARG A 229 -17.40 -1.24 -33.74
N LYS A 230 -17.10 -0.85 -34.98
CA LYS A 230 -15.91 -0.06 -35.32
C LYS A 230 -15.89 1.27 -34.60
N ARG A 231 -17.02 1.97 -34.61
CA ARG A 231 -17.19 3.27 -33.94
C ARG A 231 -17.04 3.16 -32.42
N VAL A 232 -17.64 2.16 -31.83
CA VAL A 232 -17.55 1.88 -30.39
C VAL A 232 -16.10 1.54 -30.00
N ALA A 233 -15.43 0.67 -30.73
CA ALA A 233 -14.03 0.32 -30.50
C ALA A 233 -13.10 1.54 -30.55
N GLY A 234 -13.24 2.40 -31.58
CA GLY A 234 -12.48 3.64 -31.68
C GLY A 234 -12.76 4.59 -30.51
N LYS A 235 -14.03 4.70 -30.10
CA LYS A 235 -14.38 5.53 -28.94
C LYS A 235 -13.85 5.01 -27.61
N ILE A 236 -13.71 3.69 -27.43
CA ILE A 236 -13.08 3.11 -26.25
C ILE A 236 -11.63 3.62 -26.13
N VAL A 237 -10.86 3.56 -27.22
CA VAL A 237 -9.47 4.05 -27.24
C VAL A 237 -9.40 5.53 -26.86
N ILE A 238 -10.21 6.36 -27.52
CA ILE A 238 -10.26 7.80 -27.25
C ILE A 238 -10.68 8.06 -25.80
N ALA A 239 -11.70 7.35 -25.29
CA ALA A 239 -12.19 7.53 -23.92
C ALA A 239 -11.12 7.15 -22.87
N VAL A 240 -10.36 6.06 -23.09
CA VAL A 240 -9.26 5.67 -22.21
C VAL A 240 -8.16 6.73 -22.23
N ILE A 241 -7.74 7.20 -23.42
CA ILE A 241 -6.72 8.25 -23.57
C ILE A 241 -7.17 9.53 -22.84
N LEU A 242 -8.40 9.99 -23.09
CA LEU A 242 -8.92 11.21 -22.43
C LEU A 242 -8.98 11.03 -20.91
N SER A 243 -9.38 9.86 -20.40
CA SER A 243 -9.42 9.59 -18.97
C SER A 243 -8.03 9.62 -18.33
N LEU A 244 -7.02 9.03 -19.00
CA LEU A 244 -5.64 9.06 -18.55
C LEU A 244 -5.11 10.50 -18.51
N PHE A 245 -5.29 11.26 -19.60
CA PHE A 245 -4.81 12.64 -19.67
C PHE A 245 -5.52 13.58 -18.70
N LEU A 246 -6.82 13.41 -18.44
CA LEU A 246 -7.55 14.17 -17.42
C LEU A 246 -7.03 13.90 -15.99
N SER A 247 -6.46 12.74 -15.75
CA SER A 247 -5.92 12.37 -14.42
C SER A 247 -4.42 12.67 -14.26
N MET A 248 -3.75 13.23 -15.27
CA MET A 248 -2.28 13.42 -15.27
C MET A 248 -1.78 14.31 -14.13
N PHE A 249 -2.56 15.24 -13.64
CA PHE A 249 -2.17 16.10 -12.51
C PHE A 249 -1.89 15.31 -11.21
N SER A 250 -2.54 14.15 -11.01
CA SER A 250 -2.29 13.24 -9.89
C SER A 250 -1.47 12.03 -10.31
N PHE A 251 -1.78 11.46 -11.47
CA PHE A 251 -1.17 10.22 -11.95
C PHE A 251 0.31 10.38 -12.30
N LEU A 252 0.68 11.43 -13.05
CA LEU A 252 2.04 11.57 -13.57
C LEU A 252 3.11 11.75 -12.48
N PRO A 253 2.94 12.64 -11.48
CA PRO A 253 3.90 12.76 -10.39
C PRO A 253 3.94 11.51 -9.50
N ALA A 254 2.79 10.92 -9.15
CA ALA A 254 2.74 9.71 -8.33
C ALA A 254 3.36 8.49 -9.05
N PHE A 255 3.10 8.33 -10.35
CA PHE A 255 3.70 7.29 -11.17
C PHE A 255 5.23 7.48 -11.30
N SER A 256 5.68 8.73 -11.52
CA SER A 256 7.12 9.05 -11.58
C SER A 256 7.83 8.68 -10.28
N GLN A 257 7.25 9.01 -9.13
CA GLN A 257 7.78 8.63 -7.82
C GLN A 257 7.78 7.11 -7.62
N THR A 258 6.70 6.42 -8.02
CA THR A 258 6.63 4.95 -7.93
C THR A 258 7.76 4.30 -8.74
N MET A 259 8.02 4.79 -9.96
CA MET A 259 9.07 4.22 -10.84
C MET A 259 10.48 4.43 -10.30
N SER A 260 10.75 5.49 -9.52
CA SER A 260 12.02 5.74 -8.84
C SER A 260 12.12 5.11 -7.44
N SER A 261 11.06 4.43 -6.98
CA SER A 261 11.05 3.82 -5.66
C SER A 261 11.94 2.57 -5.55
N TYR A 262 12.49 2.33 -4.36
CA TYR A 262 13.27 1.12 -4.06
C TYR A 262 12.50 -0.16 -4.36
N ARG A 263 11.19 -0.15 -4.12
CA ARG A 263 10.29 -1.27 -4.41
C ARG A 263 10.34 -1.70 -5.87
N MET A 264 10.45 -0.74 -6.82
CA MET A 264 10.54 -1.06 -8.25
C MET A 264 11.95 -1.47 -8.67
N ALA A 265 12.99 -0.95 -8.03
CA ALA A 265 14.38 -1.24 -8.35
C ALA A 265 14.82 -2.66 -7.91
N GLY A 266 14.27 -3.19 -6.80
CA GLY A 266 14.71 -4.44 -6.16
C GLY A 266 13.95 -5.71 -6.60
N GLN A 267 12.85 -5.60 -7.33
CA GLN A 267 12.02 -6.77 -7.66
C GLN A 267 12.46 -7.50 -8.94
N LYS A 268 13.34 -8.49 -8.79
CA LYS A 268 13.34 -9.62 -9.74
C LYS A 268 12.08 -10.44 -9.45
N ALA A 269 11.09 -10.35 -10.33
CA ALA A 269 9.88 -11.17 -10.22
C ALA A 269 10.26 -12.66 -10.32
N THR A 270 10.46 -13.30 -9.19
CA THR A 270 10.54 -14.75 -9.10
C THR A 270 9.11 -15.27 -9.23
N ILE A 271 8.80 -15.86 -10.38
CA ILE A 271 7.52 -16.50 -10.63
C ILE A 271 7.52 -17.83 -9.88
N VAL A 272 7.19 -17.76 -8.60
CA VAL A 272 6.88 -18.94 -7.81
C VAL A 272 5.38 -19.19 -7.98
N ARG A 273 5.00 -20.44 -8.30
CA ARG A 273 3.60 -20.86 -8.33
C ARG A 273 3.05 -20.69 -6.91
N ASN A 274 2.10 -19.77 -6.75
CA ASN A 274 1.52 -19.47 -5.45
C ASN A 274 0.13 -20.10 -5.35
N TYR A 275 0.06 -21.34 -4.88
CA TYR A 275 -1.18 -22.10 -4.66
C TYR A 275 -2.14 -21.39 -3.68
N GLU A 276 -1.62 -20.61 -2.72
CA GLU A 276 -2.44 -19.80 -1.84
C GLU A 276 -3.26 -18.75 -2.59
N ALA A 277 -2.69 -18.16 -3.66
CA ALA A 277 -3.39 -17.20 -4.47
C ALA A 277 -4.60 -17.81 -5.19
N GLU A 278 -4.42 -19.00 -5.72
CA GLU A 278 -5.47 -19.74 -6.42
C GLU A 278 -6.65 -20.05 -5.49
N MET A 279 -6.37 -20.53 -4.28
CA MET A 279 -7.39 -20.80 -3.26
C MET A 279 -8.11 -19.52 -2.82
N LYS A 280 -7.38 -18.44 -2.58
CA LYS A 280 -7.94 -17.17 -2.12
C LYS A 280 -8.91 -16.57 -3.12
N LEU A 281 -8.60 -16.60 -4.43
CA LEU A 281 -9.51 -16.08 -5.46
C LEU A 281 -10.78 -16.92 -5.57
N THR A 282 -10.67 -18.24 -5.55
CA THR A 282 -11.81 -19.15 -5.52
C THR A 282 -12.71 -18.86 -4.34
N PHE A 283 -12.13 -18.71 -3.18
CA PHE A 283 -12.81 -18.39 -1.94
C PHE A 283 -13.61 -17.08 -2.02
N LEU A 284 -13.05 -16.06 -2.65
CA LEU A 284 -13.76 -14.80 -2.90
C LEU A 284 -15.00 -14.94 -3.75
N MET A 285 -15.01 -15.92 -4.64
CA MET A 285 -16.13 -16.17 -5.57
C MET A 285 -17.21 -17.10 -4.98
N LEU A 286 -16.99 -17.63 -3.77
CA LEU A 286 -17.97 -18.50 -3.11
C LEU A 286 -19.18 -17.69 -2.65
N SER A 287 -20.27 -17.77 -3.43
CA SER A 287 -21.60 -17.24 -3.11
C SER A 287 -22.64 -18.15 -3.75
N SER A 288 -23.45 -18.77 -2.92
CA SER A 288 -24.38 -19.85 -3.31
C SER A 288 -25.31 -19.44 -4.44
N LEU A 289 -26.00 -18.29 -4.32
CA LEU A 289 -26.93 -17.78 -5.32
C LEU A 289 -26.22 -17.37 -6.61
N SER A 290 -25.07 -16.73 -6.52
CA SER A 290 -24.32 -16.27 -7.68
C SER A 290 -23.74 -17.43 -8.48
N LEU A 291 -23.19 -18.45 -7.81
CA LEU A 291 -22.68 -19.66 -8.43
C LEU A 291 -23.81 -20.45 -9.11
N LEU A 292 -24.91 -20.67 -8.40
CA LEU A 292 -26.08 -21.40 -8.93
C LEU A 292 -26.60 -20.75 -10.20
N GLY A 293 -26.81 -19.42 -10.19
CA GLY A 293 -27.28 -18.70 -11.37
C GLY A 293 -26.29 -18.70 -12.53
N THR A 294 -24.99 -18.60 -12.23
CA THR A 294 -23.91 -18.60 -13.23
C THR A 294 -23.80 -19.96 -13.92
N VAL A 295 -23.78 -21.05 -13.15
CA VAL A 295 -23.71 -22.42 -13.69
C VAL A 295 -24.94 -22.72 -14.57
N SER A 296 -26.13 -22.33 -14.12
CA SER A 296 -27.37 -22.51 -14.89
C SER A 296 -27.33 -21.70 -16.19
N LEU A 297 -26.65 -20.54 -16.22
CA LEU A 297 -26.53 -19.72 -17.43
C LEU A 297 -25.72 -20.39 -18.54
N VAL A 298 -24.80 -21.31 -18.21
CA VAL A 298 -23.94 -22.02 -19.20
C VAL A 298 -24.78 -22.74 -20.27
N ARG A 299 -25.97 -23.25 -19.94
CA ARG A 299 -26.88 -23.92 -20.89
C ARG A 299 -27.28 -23.04 -22.06
N TYR A 300 -27.25 -21.72 -21.88
CA TYR A 300 -27.64 -20.73 -22.87
C TYR A 300 -26.48 -20.13 -23.66
N PHE A 301 -25.24 -20.61 -23.44
CA PHE A 301 -24.03 -20.09 -24.07
C PHE A 301 -24.14 -20.05 -25.61
N LYS A 302 -24.62 -21.12 -26.24
CA LYS A 302 -24.72 -21.15 -27.70
C LYS A 302 -25.84 -20.26 -28.25
N LYS A 303 -26.88 -19.98 -27.46
CA LYS A 303 -28.12 -19.34 -27.90
C LYS A 303 -28.15 -17.82 -27.70
N ASP A 304 -27.35 -17.27 -26.81
CA ASP A 304 -27.42 -15.88 -26.40
C ASP A 304 -26.06 -15.20 -26.39
N ASN A 305 -25.91 -14.13 -27.15
CA ASN A 305 -24.65 -13.37 -27.25
C ASN A 305 -24.29 -12.65 -25.95
N THR A 306 -25.32 -12.20 -25.17
CA THR A 306 -25.05 -11.61 -23.85
C THR A 306 -24.47 -12.65 -22.89
N VAL A 307 -24.98 -13.89 -22.98
CA VAL A 307 -24.45 -15.01 -22.19
C VAL A 307 -23.01 -15.31 -22.59
N LYS A 308 -22.70 -15.34 -23.91
CA LYS A 308 -21.31 -15.49 -24.37
C LYS A 308 -20.41 -14.43 -23.80
N MET A 309 -20.81 -13.17 -23.89
CA MET A 309 -20.04 -12.04 -23.34
C MET A 309 -19.76 -12.23 -21.84
N LEU A 310 -20.81 -12.50 -21.04
CA LEU A 310 -20.66 -12.62 -19.58
C LEU A 310 -19.79 -13.81 -19.19
N LEU A 311 -20.02 -14.99 -19.77
CA LEU A 311 -19.27 -16.20 -19.42
C LEU A 311 -17.81 -16.16 -19.91
N LEU A 312 -17.54 -15.58 -21.10
CA LEU A 312 -16.17 -15.38 -21.57
C LEU A 312 -15.44 -14.33 -20.74
N SER A 313 -16.12 -13.26 -20.32
CA SER A 313 -15.53 -12.28 -19.39
C SER A 313 -15.20 -12.94 -18.05
N LEU A 314 -16.09 -13.77 -17.51
CA LEU A 314 -15.83 -14.51 -16.27
C LEU A 314 -14.69 -15.53 -16.42
N LEU A 315 -14.59 -16.21 -17.55
CA LEU A 315 -13.48 -17.11 -17.85
C LEU A 315 -12.15 -16.34 -17.78
N ILE A 316 -12.07 -15.19 -18.44
CA ILE A 316 -10.85 -14.38 -18.53
C ILE A 316 -10.46 -13.73 -17.19
N CYS A 317 -11.43 -13.12 -16.49
CA CYS A 317 -11.12 -12.39 -15.25
C CYS A 317 -11.21 -13.22 -13.98
N GLY A 318 -11.85 -14.41 -14.02
CA GLY A 318 -12.02 -15.27 -12.85
C GLY A 318 -11.27 -16.59 -12.97
N VAL A 319 -11.57 -17.39 -14.01
CA VAL A 319 -11.07 -18.77 -14.11
C VAL A 319 -9.62 -18.85 -14.56
N LEU A 320 -9.22 -18.13 -15.61
CA LEU A 320 -7.84 -18.19 -16.11
C LEU A 320 -6.78 -17.72 -15.10
N PRO A 321 -6.99 -16.66 -14.31
CA PRO A 321 -6.03 -16.28 -13.27
C PRO A 321 -5.90 -17.32 -12.14
N ILE A 322 -6.97 -18.08 -11.84
CA ILE A 322 -6.91 -19.19 -10.89
C ILE A 322 -6.06 -20.34 -11.44
N LEU A 323 -6.22 -20.66 -12.72
CA LEU A 323 -5.49 -21.76 -13.36
C LEU A 323 -4.03 -21.42 -13.69
N PHE A 324 -3.74 -20.16 -14.00
CA PHE A 324 -2.43 -19.71 -14.49
C PHE A 324 -1.91 -18.53 -13.68
N GLU A 325 -0.96 -18.78 -12.78
CA GLU A 325 -0.35 -17.75 -11.93
C GLU A 325 0.27 -16.59 -12.73
N ARG A 326 0.87 -16.87 -13.89
CA ARG A 326 1.40 -15.83 -14.78
C ARG A 326 0.32 -14.85 -15.24
N ILE A 327 -0.92 -15.33 -15.47
CA ILE A 327 -2.08 -14.48 -15.79
C ILE A 327 -2.51 -13.70 -14.55
N ASN A 328 -2.52 -14.33 -13.38
CA ASN A 328 -2.80 -13.64 -12.12
C ASN A 328 -1.82 -12.48 -11.89
N MET A 329 -0.52 -12.72 -12.10
CA MET A 329 0.51 -11.68 -11.99
C MET A 329 0.31 -10.51 -12.96
N LEU A 330 -0.22 -10.75 -14.16
CA LEU A 330 -0.55 -9.66 -15.10
C LEU A 330 -1.62 -8.71 -14.55
N TRP A 331 -2.58 -9.21 -13.79
CA TRP A 331 -3.57 -8.38 -13.11
C TRP A 331 -2.94 -7.49 -12.00
N HIS A 332 -1.70 -7.77 -11.59
CA HIS A 332 -0.98 -7.10 -10.51
C HIS A 332 0.31 -6.40 -10.98
N THR A 333 0.39 -5.99 -12.23
CA THR A 333 1.61 -5.34 -12.82
C THR A 333 2.88 -6.20 -12.77
N GLY A 334 2.73 -7.53 -12.65
CA GLY A 334 3.85 -8.47 -12.63
C GLY A 334 4.23 -9.02 -11.25
N SER A 335 3.68 -8.45 -10.16
CA SER A 335 3.90 -8.95 -8.80
C SER A 335 2.70 -8.64 -7.91
N HIS A 336 2.15 -9.65 -7.23
CA HIS A 336 1.00 -9.43 -6.34
C HIS A 336 1.40 -9.24 -4.87
N ASN A 337 2.64 -9.49 -4.46
CA ASN A 337 3.08 -9.41 -3.05
C ASN A 337 1.93 -9.77 -2.11
N SER A 338 1.91 -10.36 -1.12
CA SER A 338 0.87 -10.71 -0.11
C SER A 338 -0.63 -10.62 -0.48
N PHE A 339 -1.01 -9.97 -1.62
CA PHE A 339 -2.40 -9.72 -2.03
C PHE A 339 -2.70 -10.23 -3.45
N PRO A 340 -2.87 -11.52 -3.66
CA PRO A 340 -2.94 -12.16 -4.99
C PRO A 340 -4.27 -11.98 -5.74
N PHE A 341 -5.23 -11.21 -5.23
CA PHE A 341 -6.58 -11.09 -5.78
C PHE A 341 -7.18 -9.68 -5.68
N ARG A 342 -6.33 -8.63 -5.76
CA ARG A 342 -6.78 -7.23 -5.68
C ARG A 342 -7.86 -6.87 -6.71
N TYR A 343 -7.91 -7.56 -7.84
CA TYR A 343 -8.95 -7.42 -8.87
C TYR A 343 -10.21 -8.27 -8.61
N GLY A 344 -10.31 -9.00 -7.51
CA GLY A 344 -11.39 -9.94 -7.22
C GLY A 344 -12.80 -9.36 -7.24
N PHE A 345 -12.94 -8.04 -7.02
CA PHE A 345 -14.23 -7.34 -7.16
C PHE A 345 -14.82 -7.42 -8.59
N ILE A 346 -13.96 -7.53 -9.61
CA ILE A 346 -14.36 -7.61 -11.03
C ILE A 346 -15.04 -8.95 -11.34
N PRO A 347 -14.40 -10.14 -11.17
CA PRO A 347 -15.05 -11.41 -11.42
C PRO A 347 -16.30 -11.64 -10.56
N ILE A 348 -16.30 -11.18 -9.30
CA ILE A 348 -17.50 -11.26 -8.45
C ILE A 348 -18.66 -10.47 -9.07
N PHE A 349 -18.41 -9.24 -9.52
CA PHE A 349 -19.43 -8.42 -10.16
C PHE A 349 -19.94 -9.05 -11.47
N VAL A 350 -19.04 -9.61 -12.29
CA VAL A 350 -19.40 -10.32 -13.52
C VAL A 350 -20.26 -11.56 -13.20
N MET A 351 -19.88 -12.35 -12.19
CA MET A 351 -20.63 -13.52 -11.74
C MET A 351 -22.02 -13.17 -11.23
N MET A 352 -22.16 -12.07 -10.48
CA MET A 352 -23.47 -11.57 -10.03
C MET A 352 -24.34 -11.13 -11.21
N ASN A 353 -23.75 -10.52 -12.24
CA ASN A 353 -24.47 -10.20 -13.47
C ASN A 353 -24.89 -11.45 -14.24
N CYS A 354 -24.08 -12.52 -14.26
CA CYS A 354 -24.50 -13.82 -14.81
C CYS A 354 -25.74 -14.34 -14.10
N ALA A 355 -25.75 -14.37 -12.78
CA ALA A 355 -26.85 -14.85 -11.97
C ALA A 355 -28.12 -13.98 -12.14
N MET A 356 -27.95 -12.65 -12.07
CA MET A 356 -29.07 -11.71 -12.27
C MET A 356 -29.68 -11.84 -13.67
N TYR A 357 -28.85 -12.01 -14.70
CA TYR A 357 -29.32 -12.20 -16.08
C TYR A 357 -30.07 -13.53 -16.25
N TYR A 358 -29.57 -14.62 -15.62
CA TYR A 358 -30.28 -15.90 -15.61
C TYR A 358 -31.66 -15.78 -14.95
N ILE A 359 -31.69 -15.22 -13.73
CA ILE A 359 -32.94 -15.07 -12.95
C ILE A 359 -33.97 -14.21 -13.68
N THR A 360 -33.56 -13.14 -14.33
CA THR A 360 -34.47 -12.21 -14.99
C THR A 360 -34.97 -12.72 -16.34
N LYS A 361 -34.14 -13.43 -17.08
CA LYS A 361 -34.49 -13.81 -18.48
C LYS A 361 -34.92 -15.26 -18.62
N TYR A 362 -34.28 -16.18 -17.93
CA TYR A 362 -34.45 -17.60 -18.18
C TYR A 362 -35.25 -18.35 -17.11
N TYR A 363 -35.02 -18.00 -15.84
CA TYR A 363 -35.62 -18.71 -14.72
C TYR A 363 -37.16 -18.80 -14.76
N LYS A 364 -37.89 -17.77 -15.21
CA LYS A 364 -39.34 -17.76 -15.29
C LYS A 364 -39.89 -18.79 -16.26
N ASN A 365 -39.21 -19.04 -17.36
CA ASN A 365 -39.64 -19.95 -18.43
C ASN A 365 -39.15 -21.37 -18.20
N ASP A 366 -38.07 -21.54 -17.52
CA ASP A 366 -37.39 -22.83 -17.39
C ASP A 366 -37.67 -23.53 -16.04
N LYS A 367 -38.10 -22.80 -15.02
CA LYS A 367 -38.43 -23.27 -13.64
C LYS A 367 -37.47 -24.35 -13.06
N LYS A 368 -36.28 -24.52 -13.65
CA LYS A 368 -35.41 -25.65 -13.46
C LYS A 368 -33.99 -25.19 -13.12
N PHE A 369 -33.78 -24.78 -11.86
CA PHE A 369 -32.50 -25.09 -11.28
C PHE A 369 -32.43 -26.61 -11.08
N GLU A 370 -31.70 -27.30 -11.90
CA GLU A 370 -31.65 -28.78 -11.85
C GLU A 370 -30.67 -29.20 -10.75
N ILE A 371 -30.81 -30.41 -10.26
CA ILE A 371 -29.82 -31.00 -9.33
C ILE A 371 -28.44 -31.02 -9.98
N ALA A 372 -28.39 -31.10 -11.32
CA ALA A 372 -27.17 -30.98 -12.10
C ALA A 372 -26.38 -29.68 -11.84
N ASP A 373 -27.06 -28.56 -11.55
CA ASP A 373 -26.36 -27.28 -11.26
C ASP A 373 -25.61 -27.34 -9.94
N VAL A 374 -26.20 -27.98 -8.91
CA VAL A 374 -25.57 -28.22 -7.62
C VAL A 374 -24.41 -29.21 -7.76
N ILE A 375 -24.63 -30.29 -8.54
CA ILE A 375 -23.56 -31.26 -8.83
C ILE A 375 -22.40 -30.58 -9.55
N PHE A 376 -22.65 -29.67 -10.49
CA PHE A 376 -21.60 -28.92 -11.18
C PHE A 376 -20.80 -28.01 -10.23
N ILE A 377 -21.48 -27.36 -9.27
CA ILE A 377 -20.82 -26.57 -8.21
C ILE A 377 -19.91 -27.49 -7.38
N ILE A 378 -20.42 -28.64 -6.96
CA ILE A 378 -19.65 -29.62 -6.18
C ILE A 378 -18.42 -30.09 -6.97
N LEU A 379 -18.60 -30.47 -8.25
CA LEU A 379 -17.49 -30.92 -9.09
C LEU A 379 -16.46 -29.81 -9.35
N ALA A 380 -16.89 -28.56 -9.55
CA ALA A 380 -16.00 -27.41 -9.71
C ALA A 380 -15.18 -27.18 -8.43
N LEU A 381 -15.82 -27.21 -7.26
CA LEU A 381 -15.13 -27.06 -5.98
C LEU A 381 -14.16 -28.22 -5.69
N ILE A 382 -14.58 -29.47 -5.95
CA ILE A 382 -13.71 -30.65 -5.83
C ILE A 382 -12.53 -30.54 -6.80
N SER A 383 -12.75 -30.12 -8.05
CA SER A 383 -11.66 -29.95 -9.01
C SER A 383 -10.63 -28.92 -8.55
N ILE A 384 -11.08 -27.81 -7.97
CA ILE A 384 -10.22 -26.78 -7.41
C ILE A 384 -9.42 -27.33 -6.20
N ILE A 385 -10.08 -28.07 -5.31
CA ILE A 385 -9.45 -28.70 -4.15
C ILE A 385 -8.38 -29.72 -4.62
N ILE A 386 -8.68 -30.51 -5.65
CA ILE A 386 -7.75 -31.53 -6.19
C ILE A 386 -6.59 -30.88 -6.96
N LEU A 387 -6.84 -29.79 -7.68
CA LEU A 387 -5.80 -29.06 -8.42
C LEU A 387 -4.88 -28.24 -7.50
N THR A 388 -5.20 -28.13 -6.20
CA THR A 388 -4.40 -27.47 -5.14
C THR A 388 -3.77 -28.46 -4.15
N PRO A 389 -3.08 -29.55 -4.55
CA PRO A 389 -2.89 -30.73 -3.69
C PRO A 389 -1.75 -30.67 -2.69
N THR A 390 -0.84 -29.74 -2.76
CA THR A 390 0.44 -29.88 -2.05
C THR A 390 0.65 -28.95 -0.87
N THR A 391 -0.23 -28.01 -0.63
CA THR A 391 0.05 -26.89 0.25
C THR A 391 -0.77 -26.85 1.53
N ILE A 392 -1.50 -27.92 1.84
CA ILE A 392 -2.26 -28.02 3.10
C ILE A 392 -1.32 -27.95 4.33
N THR A 393 -0.11 -28.49 4.18
CA THR A 393 0.94 -28.44 5.22
C THR A 393 1.71 -27.12 5.24
N GLU A 394 1.88 -26.45 4.09
CA GLU A 394 2.57 -25.15 4.00
C GLU A 394 1.69 -23.95 4.38
N ILE A 395 0.37 -24.07 4.20
CA ILE A 395 -0.60 -23.01 4.59
C ILE A 395 -0.61 -22.75 6.10
N ASN A 396 -0.28 -23.76 6.92
CA ASN A 396 -0.17 -23.59 8.37
C ASN A 396 1.06 -22.78 8.81
N GLN A 397 1.98 -22.47 7.92
CA GLN A 397 3.27 -21.83 8.24
C GLN A 397 3.41 -20.39 7.70
N SER A 398 2.53 -19.92 6.81
CA SER A 398 2.66 -18.60 6.21
C SER A 398 1.64 -17.61 6.74
N GLN A 399 2.13 -16.58 7.37
CA GLN A 399 1.53 -15.29 7.77
C GLN A 399 0.12 -15.27 8.42
N PRO A 400 -0.01 -14.88 9.70
CA PRO A 400 -1.27 -14.87 10.44
C PRO A 400 -2.35 -13.93 9.89
N ALA A 401 -2.00 -12.91 9.12
CA ALA A 401 -2.93 -11.91 8.59
C ALA A 401 -3.89 -12.44 7.52
N PHE A 402 -3.56 -13.54 6.84
CA PHE A 402 -4.34 -14.13 5.76
C PHE A 402 -4.50 -15.65 5.85
N SER A 403 -4.09 -16.29 6.95
CA SER A 403 -4.27 -17.73 7.15
C SER A 403 -5.73 -18.05 7.41
N ILE A 404 -6.51 -18.14 6.33
CA ILE A 404 -7.77 -18.86 6.42
C ILE A 404 -7.40 -20.32 6.61
N LYS A 405 -7.50 -20.81 7.84
CA LYS A 405 -7.23 -22.21 8.16
C LYS A 405 -8.01 -23.09 7.19
N ILE A 406 -7.42 -24.15 6.69
CA ILE A 406 -8.05 -25.07 5.72
C ILE A 406 -9.43 -25.53 6.17
N ASN A 407 -9.62 -25.71 7.48
CA ASN A 407 -10.91 -26.06 8.05
C ASN A 407 -11.99 -25.00 7.79
N ASN A 408 -11.62 -23.71 7.78
CA ASN A 408 -12.54 -22.64 7.45
C ASN A 408 -12.87 -22.63 5.94
N PHE A 409 -11.89 -22.94 5.08
CA PHE A 409 -12.12 -23.06 3.65
C PHE A 409 -13.10 -24.20 3.30
N LEU A 410 -12.86 -25.40 3.84
CA LEU A 410 -13.76 -26.56 3.66
C LEU A 410 -15.15 -26.27 4.22
N SER A 411 -15.24 -25.64 5.39
CA SER A 411 -16.53 -25.24 5.99
C SER A 411 -17.31 -24.31 5.08
N ILE A 412 -16.65 -23.29 4.49
CA ILE A 412 -17.32 -22.35 3.59
C ILE A 412 -17.72 -23.01 2.27
N CYS A 413 -16.90 -23.91 1.72
CA CYS A 413 -17.30 -24.71 0.56
C CYS A 413 -18.56 -25.55 0.82
N ILE A 414 -18.61 -26.24 1.97
CA ILE A 414 -19.76 -27.04 2.38
C ILE A 414 -21.00 -26.16 2.58
N GLN A 415 -20.85 -25.01 3.25
CA GLN A 415 -21.93 -24.04 3.43
C GLN A 415 -22.47 -23.53 2.08
N THR A 416 -21.59 -23.19 1.13
CA THR A 416 -21.96 -22.71 -0.19
C THR A 416 -22.79 -23.76 -0.95
N ILE A 417 -22.41 -25.03 -0.88
CA ILE A 417 -23.12 -26.14 -1.51
C ILE A 417 -24.50 -26.33 -0.86
N LEU A 418 -24.54 -26.34 0.48
CA LEU A 418 -25.77 -26.50 1.24
C LEU A 418 -26.76 -25.35 0.94
N PHE A 419 -26.29 -24.12 0.97
CA PHE A 419 -27.12 -22.95 0.68
C PHE A 419 -27.57 -22.92 -0.78
N ALA A 420 -26.72 -23.30 -1.73
CA ALA A 420 -27.10 -23.44 -3.13
C ALA A 420 -28.23 -24.47 -3.31
N TYR A 421 -28.16 -25.61 -2.62
CA TYR A 421 -29.22 -26.62 -2.61
C TYR A 421 -30.52 -26.10 -1.98
N ILE A 422 -30.42 -25.45 -0.81
CA ILE A 422 -31.59 -24.84 -0.14
C ILE A 422 -32.24 -23.78 -1.06
N ILE A 423 -31.45 -22.86 -1.63
CA ILE A 423 -32.00 -21.85 -2.56
C ILE A 423 -32.68 -22.48 -3.75
N ARG A 424 -32.10 -23.54 -4.31
CA ARG A 424 -32.72 -24.30 -5.42
C ARG A 424 -34.11 -24.82 -5.01
N GLU A 425 -34.26 -25.40 -3.81
CA GLU A 425 -35.54 -25.90 -3.33
C GLU A 425 -36.56 -24.77 -3.04
N LEU A 426 -36.05 -23.66 -2.41
CA LEU A 426 -36.86 -22.47 -2.16
C LEU A 426 -37.42 -21.83 -3.44
N LEU A 427 -36.67 -21.86 -4.53
CA LEU A 427 -37.08 -21.31 -5.80
C LEU A 427 -38.29 -22.03 -6.40
N LYS A 428 -38.64 -23.25 -5.98
CA LYS A 428 -39.84 -24.01 -6.39
C LYS A 428 -41.12 -23.48 -5.72
N ILE A 429 -41.03 -22.68 -4.67
CA ILE A 429 -42.16 -22.14 -3.92
C ILE A 429 -42.94 -21.15 -4.81
N GLU A 430 -44.21 -21.37 -5.00
CA GLU A 430 -45.08 -20.53 -5.84
C GLU A 430 -45.44 -19.20 -5.19
N LYS A 431 -45.60 -19.17 -3.84
CA LYS A 431 -45.92 -17.93 -3.09
C LYS A 431 -44.71 -16.98 -3.10
N ILE A 432 -44.70 -16.02 -4.01
CA ILE A 432 -43.58 -15.10 -4.29
C ILE A 432 -43.05 -14.39 -3.05
N LYS A 433 -43.95 -13.89 -2.19
CA LYS A 433 -43.52 -13.17 -0.97
C LYS A 433 -42.82 -14.10 0.00
N LEU A 434 -43.34 -15.31 0.22
CA LEU A 434 -42.71 -16.30 1.12
C LEU A 434 -41.37 -16.75 0.56
N ARG A 435 -41.33 -17.12 -0.73
CA ARG A 435 -40.10 -17.50 -1.44
C ARG A 435 -39.01 -16.45 -1.29
N ASN A 436 -39.33 -15.20 -1.62
CA ASN A 436 -38.37 -14.10 -1.58
C ASN A 436 -37.89 -13.83 -0.15
N GLY A 437 -38.73 -13.90 0.87
CA GLY A 437 -38.40 -13.77 2.27
C GLY A 437 -37.43 -14.87 2.73
N LEU A 438 -37.69 -16.12 2.38
CA LEU A 438 -36.84 -17.26 2.75
C LEU A 438 -35.50 -17.20 2.02
N ILE A 439 -35.47 -16.82 0.72
CA ILE A 439 -34.20 -16.64 0.00
C ILE A 439 -33.37 -15.50 0.61
N ALA A 440 -33.99 -14.36 0.93
CA ALA A 440 -33.32 -13.27 1.60
C ALA A 440 -32.71 -13.71 2.94
N PHE A 441 -33.45 -14.47 3.73
CA PHE A 441 -32.96 -15.01 5.01
C PHE A 441 -31.73 -15.90 4.81
N VAL A 442 -31.77 -16.84 3.86
CA VAL A 442 -30.62 -17.74 3.57
C VAL A 442 -29.41 -16.96 3.10
N VAL A 443 -29.58 -16.01 2.17
CA VAL A 443 -28.47 -15.19 1.65
C VAL A 443 -27.90 -14.27 2.73
N ILE A 444 -28.73 -13.67 3.58
CA ILE A 444 -28.25 -12.84 4.70
C ILE A 444 -27.51 -13.70 5.72
N ALA A 445 -27.99 -14.91 6.02
CA ALA A 445 -27.29 -15.85 6.90
C ALA A 445 -25.93 -16.23 6.31
N GLU A 446 -25.83 -16.52 5.00
CA GLU A 446 -24.57 -16.76 4.31
C GLU A 446 -23.61 -15.58 4.45
N ILE A 447 -24.08 -14.34 4.20
CA ILE A 447 -23.28 -13.11 4.34
C ILE A 447 -22.77 -12.93 5.78
N ILE A 448 -23.62 -13.16 6.79
CA ILE A 448 -23.22 -13.05 8.20
C ILE A 448 -22.17 -14.10 8.55
N LEU A 449 -22.35 -15.35 8.14
CA LEU A 449 -21.39 -16.43 8.40
C LEU A 449 -20.02 -16.13 7.74
N HIS A 450 -20.04 -15.65 6.48
CA HIS A 450 -18.84 -15.20 5.79
C HIS A 450 -18.21 -13.99 6.49
N GLY A 451 -19.00 -13.01 6.92
CA GLY A 451 -18.52 -11.83 7.65
C GLY A 451 -17.85 -12.22 8.98
N LEU A 452 -18.42 -13.17 9.70
CA LEU A 452 -17.84 -13.70 10.95
C LEU A 452 -16.51 -14.42 10.71
N ALA A 453 -16.35 -15.06 9.55
CA ALA A 453 -15.12 -15.74 9.17
C ALA A 453 -14.02 -14.76 8.67
N TYR A 454 -14.42 -13.68 7.98
CA TYR A 454 -13.49 -12.81 7.26
C TYR A 454 -13.11 -11.54 7.99
N ILE A 455 -14.01 -10.94 8.78
CA ILE A 455 -13.68 -9.76 9.56
C ILE A 455 -12.81 -10.21 10.73
N GLY A 456 -11.50 -9.98 10.60
CA GLY A 456 -10.53 -10.21 11.66
C GLY A 456 -10.72 -9.23 12.80
N VAL A 457 -10.57 -9.72 14.04
CA VAL A 457 -10.41 -8.86 15.22
C VAL A 457 -9.00 -9.14 15.72
N PRO A 458 -8.17 -8.14 15.97
CA PRO A 458 -6.83 -8.37 16.47
C PRO A 458 -6.87 -9.15 17.78
N GLU A 459 -6.27 -10.35 17.78
CA GLU A 459 -6.10 -11.17 18.99
C GLU A 459 -4.93 -10.67 19.86
N SER A 460 -4.12 -9.74 19.35
CA SER A 460 -2.92 -9.22 20.03
C SER A 460 -2.84 -7.71 20.01
N ALA A 461 -2.24 -7.16 21.06
CA ALA A 461 -2.06 -5.74 21.35
C ALA A 461 -1.38 -4.87 20.25
N ARG A 462 -0.84 -5.45 19.20
CA ARG A 462 -0.18 -4.71 18.09
C ARG A 462 -1.13 -4.16 17.01
N GLY A 463 -2.42 -4.29 17.16
CA GLY A 463 -3.40 -3.82 16.16
C GLY A 463 -4.75 -3.43 16.75
N GLY A 464 -4.89 -3.31 18.06
CA GLY A 464 -6.13 -2.91 18.72
C GLY A 464 -6.13 -1.45 19.17
N ALA A 465 -7.29 -0.93 19.54
CA ALA A 465 -7.44 0.40 20.11
C ALA A 465 -6.56 0.60 21.35
N GLU A 466 -6.36 -0.44 22.16
CA GLU A 466 -5.48 -0.38 23.34
C GLU A 466 -4.03 -0.08 22.97
N HIS A 467 -3.49 -0.63 21.87
CA HIS A 467 -2.14 -0.33 21.42
C HIS A 467 -2.04 1.09 20.87
N SER A 468 -3.04 1.55 20.13
CA SER A 468 -3.10 2.93 19.63
C SER A 468 -3.25 3.90 20.80
N ASP A 469 -4.11 3.59 21.79
CA ASP A 469 -4.31 4.42 22.97
C ASP A 469 -3.05 4.48 23.85
N SER A 470 -2.34 3.37 24.05
CA SER A 470 -1.10 3.35 24.81
C SER A 470 0.04 4.07 24.06
N SER A 471 0.13 3.92 22.77
CA SER A 471 1.11 4.64 21.95
C SER A 471 0.80 6.14 21.88
N ILE A 472 -0.48 6.53 21.84
CA ILE A 472 -0.90 7.94 21.91
C ILE A 472 -0.56 8.51 23.31
N LEU A 473 -0.74 7.75 24.38
CA LEU A 473 -0.38 8.19 25.74
C LEU A 473 1.12 8.35 25.93
N VAL A 474 1.92 7.46 25.36
CA VAL A 474 3.39 7.63 25.27
C VAL A 474 3.72 8.89 24.48
N ALA A 475 3.03 9.09 23.36
CA ALA A 475 3.15 10.22 22.49
C ALA A 475 2.88 11.56 23.15
N ASP A 476 1.81 11.69 23.94
CA ASP A 476 1.43 12.95 24.59
C ASP A 476 2.49 13.41 25.60
N ASN A 477 3.12 12.47 26.34
CA ASN A 477 4.23 12.81 27.24
C ASN A 477 5.52 13.25 26.52
N LEU A 478 5.69 12.81 25.24
CA LEU A 478 6.81 13.18 24.39
C LEU A 478 6.57 14.53 23.72
N LEU A 479 5.33 14.78 23.28
CA LEU A 479 4.93 16.02 22.62
C LEU A 479 5.18 17.26 23.49
N GLU A 480 5.01 17.16 24.80
CA GLU A 480 5.28 18.27 25.70
C GLU A 480 6.76 18.73 25.60
N LYS A 481 7.69 17.82 25.48
CA LYS A 481 9.13 18.15 25.36
C LYS A 481 9.52 18.71 24.00
N PHE A 482 8.97 18.19 22.92
CA PHE A 482 9.24 18.72 21.59
C PHE A 482 8.57 20.08 21.35
N LYS A 483 7.41 20.35 21.98
CA LYS A 483 6.70 21.64 21.88
C LYS A 483 7.32 22.77 22.71
N THR A 484 8.07 22.44 23.76
CA THR A 484 8.70 23.47 24.62
C THR A 484 9.97 24.07 24.01
N ASN A 485 10.57 23.42 22.99
CA ASN A 485 11.77 23.92 22.30
C ASN A 485 11.41 24.35 20.85
N GLU A 486 10.51 25.32 20.70
CA GLU A 486 10.02 25.81 19.39
C GLU A 486 11.10 26.40 18.45
N THR A 487 12.33 26.58 18.90
CA THR A 487 13.40 27.22 18.12
C THR A 487 14.40 26.24 17.51
N GLU A 488 14.42 25.00 17.94
CA GLU A 488 15.45 24.03 17.54
C GLU A 488 14.84 22.82 16.81
N LEU A 489 15.37 22.53 15.61
CA LEU A 489 14.97 21.36 14.81
C LEU A 489 15.80 20.15 15.21
N TYR A 490 15.18 19.15 15.81
CA TYR A 490 15.84 17.89 16.16
C TYR A 490 14.96 16.71 15.80
N ARG A 491 15.60 15.52 15.72
CA ARG A 491 14.94 14.23 15.55
C ARG A 491 15.02 13.40 16.81
N TYR A 492 14.07 12.48 16.94
CA TYR A 492 14.15 11.38 17.90
C TYR A 492 14.40 10.05 17.17
N ARG A 493 14.87 9.04 17.92
CA ARG A 493 14.96 7.64 17.53
C ARG A 493 14.22 6.75 18.52
N ASP A 494 13.70 5.64 18.02
CA ASP A 494 13.15 4.54 18.81
C ASP A 494 13.74 3.20 18.33
N PRO A 495 15.02 2.92 18.65
CA PRO A 495 15.71 1.71 18.20
C PRO A 495 15.06 0.43 18.74
N ASP A 496 14.36 0.49 19.87
CA ASP A 496 13.63 -0.62 20.48
C ASP A 496 12.27 -0.89 19.83
N GLN A 497 11.86 -0.09 18.86
CA GLN A 497 10.63 -0.22 18.11
C GLN A 497 9.36 -0.27 19.00
N ASN A 498 9.32 0.57 20.03
CA ASN A 498 8.16 0.77 20.89
C ASN A 498 6.98 1.38 20.12
N LEU A 499 7.31 2.23 19.14
CA LEU A 499 6.39 2.91 18.25
C LEU A 499 6.46 2.29 16.85
N THR A 500 5.41 2.41 16.06
CA THR A 500 5.46 2.02 14.65
C THR A 500 6.19 3.08 13.82
N GLU A 501 6.68 2.71 12.64
CA GLU A 501 7.55 3.55 11.80
C GLU A 501 6.93 4.89 11.38
N ASN A 502 5.60 5.01 11.40
CA ASN A 502 4.88 6.23 11.03
C ASN A 502 4.33 7.02 12.21
N TYR A 503 4.60 6.62 13.44
CA TYR A 503 4.19 7.38 14.63
C TYR A 503 4.74 8.82 14.67
N PRO A 504 5.84 9.15 14.00
CA PRO A 504 6.23 10.56 13.80
C PRO A 504 5.09 11.46 13.31
N LEU A 505 4.16 10.93 12.48
CA LEU A 505 2.97 11.67 12.02
C LEU A 505 1.93 11.90 13.12
N VAL A 506 1.79 10.96 14.04
CA VAL A 506 0.85 11.07 15.18
C VAL A 506 1.41 12.05 16.22
N LEU A 507 2.72 11.94 16.49
CA LEU A 507 3.46 12.75 17.45
C LEU A 507 3.70 14.19 16.97
N ASP A 508 3.67 14.42 15.66
CA ASP A 508 4.18 15.63 15.03
C ASP A 508 5.64 15.92 15.42
N ALA A 509 6.43 14.87 15.54
CA ALA A 509 7.83 14.92 15.92
C ALA A 509 8.69 14.21 14.87
N PRO A 510 9.76 14.85 14.35
CA PRO A 510 10.56 14.26 13.30
C PRO A 510 11.36 13.05 13.75
N SER A 511 11.41 12.03 12.89
CA SER A 511 12.24 10.83 13.07
C SER A 511 12.88 10.42 11.74
N MET A 512 13.81 9.47 11.79
CA MET A 512 14.38 8.85 10.60
C MET A 512 13.56 7.66 10.13
N SER A 513 12.64 7.17 10.95
CA SER A 513 11.76 6.06 10.59
C SER A 513 10.64 6.48 9.63
N THR A 514 10.22 5.55 8.78
CA THR A 514 9.04 5.70 7.93
C THR A 514 8.58 4.37 7.38
N PHE A 515 7.28 4.26 7.14
CA PHE A 515 6.68 3.25 6.29
C PHE A 515 5.94 3.95 5.14
N LEU A 516 6.58 4.04 4.00
CA LEU A 516 6.03 4.68 2.80
C LEU A 516 6.18 3.75 1.59
N HIS A 517 5.08 3.44 0.91
CA HIS A 517 5.08 2.48 -0.21
C HIS A 517 5.96 2.86 -1.40
N VAL A 518 6.39 4.11 -1.49
CA VAL A 518 7.15 4.69 -2.61
C VAL A 518 8.39 5.47 -2.15
N ILE A 519 9.11 4.96 -1.14
CA ILE A 519 10.40 5.52 -0.71
C ILE A 519 11.39 5.47 -1.87
N SER A 520 12.18 6.53 -2.07
CA SER A 520 13.20 6.55 -3.12
C SER A 520 14.28 5.48 -2.88
N LYS A 521 14.86 5.00 -3.97
CA LYS A 521 15.93 4.00 -3.91
C LYS A 521 17.13 4.56 -3.13
N GLU A 522 17.54 5.76 -3.45
CA GLU A 522 18.69 6.43 -2.86
C GLU A 522 18.52 6.61 -1.34
N GLN A 523 17.33 7.01 -0.90
CA GLN A 523 17.03 7.17 0.53
C GLN A 523 17.18 5.85 1.29
N VAL A 524 16.68 4.74 0.74
CA VAL A 524 16.79 3.42 1.38
C VAL A 524 18.23 2.93 1.41
N GLU A 525 18.97 3.10 0.31
CA GLU A 525 20.36 2.66 0.21
C GLU A 525 21.27 3.47 1.14
N THR A 526 21.17 4.79 1.16
CA THR A 526 21.97 5.65 2.06
C THR A 526 21.68 5.37 3.53
N HIS A 527 20.39 5.20 3.90
CA HIS A 527 20.02 4.84 5.26
C HIS A 527 20.68 3.52 5.71
N SER A 528 20.68 2.52 4.83
CA SER A 528 21.37 1.25 5.10
C SER A 528 22.89 1.39 5.13
N SER A 529 23.48 2.19 4.24
CA SER A 529 24.95 2.39 4.21
C SER A 529 25.47 3.15 5.42
N LEU A 530 24.63 3.92 6.11
CA LEU A 530 24.93 4.52 7.42
C LEU A 530 24.73 3.54 8.59
N GLY A 531 24.31 2.30 8.33
CA GLY A 531 24.17 1.26 9.34
C GLY A 531 22.81 1.17 10.01
N TYR A 532 21.79 1.84 9.51
CA TYR A 532 20.44 1.73 10.05
C TYR A 532 19.65 0.59 9.36
N THR A 533 18.67 0.07 10.08
CA THR A 533 17.79 -0.99 9.58
C THR A 533 16.81 -0.49 8.52
N ARG A 534 16.50 -1.34 7.56
CA ARG A 534 15.55 -1.05 6.48
C ARG A 534 14.75 -2.25 6.04
N ASN A 535 13.70 -1.99 5.29
CA ASN A 535 12.94 -2.97 4.48
C ASN A 535 12.68 -2.32 3.12
N TYR A 536 12.05 -3.03 2.19
CA TYR A 536 11.75 -2.49 0.85
C TYR A 536 10.72 -1.32 0.82
N THR A 537 10.02 -1.09 1.93
CA THR A 537 9.05 0.01 2.10
C THR A 537 9.18 0.74 3.43
N LYS A 538 10.18 0.37 4.25
CA LYS A 538 10.35 0.90 5.59
C LYS A 538 11.78 1.31 5.84
N LEU A 539 11.97 2.42 6.56
CA LEU A 539 13.21 2.78 7.22
C LEU A 539 13.00 2.60 8.72
N GLY A 540 13.93 1.94 9.39
CA GLY A 540 13.88 1.71 10.83
C GLY A 540 14.83 2.63 11.58
N ASP A 541 14.62 2.80 12.86
CA ASP A 541 15.43 3.63 13.73
C ASP A 541 16.56 2.87 14.44
N ALA A 542 16.59 1.54 14.32
CA ALA A 542 17.64 0.73 14.93
C ALA A 542 18.92 0.74 14.09
N GLY A 543 20.07 0.59 14.73
CA GLY A 543 21.40 0.68 14.10
C GLY A 543 22.01 2.07 14.21
N GLY A 544 22.96 2.41 13.30
CA GLY A 544 23.71 3.65 13.35
C GLY A 544 24.70 3.77 14.52
N THR A 545 25.33 4.92 14.62
CA THR A 545 26.24 5.27 15.71
C THR A 545 25.92 6.68 16.23
N PRO A 546 26.43 7.08 17.40
CA PRO A 546 26.30 8.46 17.89
C PRO A 546 26.82 9.52 16.92
N ILE A 547 27.79 9.16 16.07
CA ILE A 547 28.34 10.06 15.04
C ILE A 547 27.34 10.28 13.91
N SER A 548 26.77 9.20 13.36
CA SER A 548 25.74 9.30 12.31
C SER A 548 24.49 10.00 12.83
N ASP A 549 24.10 9.75 14.08
CA ASP A 549 22.96 10.38 14.73
C ASP A 549 23.14 11.89 14.86
N ALA A 550 24.32 12.35 15.35
CA ALA A 550 24.63 13.76 15.46
C ALA A 550 24.58 14.48 14.10
N ILE A 551 25.16 13.88 13.04
CA ILE A 551 25.14 14.44 11.68
C ILE A 551 23.70 14.54 11.14
N LEU A 552 22.84 13.55 11.45
CA LEU A 552 21.45 13.50 11.00
C LEU A 552 20.47 14.30 11.88
N GLY A 553 21.01 15.02 12.90
CA GLY A 553 20.21 15.89 13.75
C GLY A 553 19.36 15.13 14.77
N VAL A 554 19.77 13.92 15.17
CA VAL A 554 19.13 13.18 16.25
C VAL A 554 19.60 13.71 17.60
N LYS A 555 18.66 14.08 18.44
CA LYS A 555 18.93 14.57 19.81
C LYS A 555 18.40 13.60 20.87
N TYR A 556 17.26 12.99 20.63
CA TYR A 556 16.55 12.17 21.61
C TYR A 556 16.50 10.71 21.20
N VAL A 557 16.62 9.80 22.19
CA VAL A 557 16.56 8.35 21.99
C VAL A 557 15.62 7.73 23.02
N PHE A 558 14.69 6.91 22.55
CA PHE A 558 13.84 6.06 23.40
C PHE A 558 14.53 4.73 23.62
N SER A 559 14.50 4.23 24.85
CA SER A 559 15.04 2.92 25.16
C SER A 559 14.29 2.24 26.31
N ASN A 560 14.12 0.93 26.18
CA ASN A 560 13.61 0.09 27.25
C ASN A 560 14.71 -0.30 28.25
N SER A 561 15.95 0.03 27.95
CA SER A 561 17.14 -0.27 28.76
C SER A 561 17.81 1.01 29.22
N GLU A 562 18.63 0.92 30.23
CA GLU A 562 19.53 1.98 30.62
C GLU A 562 20.60 2.18 29.53
N LEU A 563 20.81 3.44 29.12
CA LEU A 563 21.85 3.82 28.17
C LEU A 563 23.05 4.43 28.92
N ASP A 564 24.22 4.29 28.31
CA ASP A 564 25.49 4.73 28.91
C ASP A 564 25.48 6.23 29.20
N ASP A 565 25.75 6.59 30.44
CA ASP A 565 25.78 7.97 30.90
C ASP A 565 26.96 8.78 30.35
N GLU A 566 27.98 8.18 29.73
CA GLU A 566 29.05 8.90 29.03
C GLU A 566 28.58 9.52 27.71
N ILE A 567 27.62 8.88 27.03
CA ILE A 567 27.04 9.37 25.76
C ILE A 567 25.70 10.08 25.98
N PHE A 568 24.91 9.60 26.91
CA PHE A 568 23.53 10.04 27.08
C PHE A 568 23.30 10.72 28.43
N LYS A 569 22.32 11.63 28.44
CA LYS A 569 21.76 12.18 29.64
C LYS A 569 20.35 11.64 29.77
N TYR A 570 20.03 11.05 30.91
CA TYR A 570 18.68 10.59 31.20
C TYR A 570 17.75 11.79 31.37
N ASP A 571 16.60 11.76 30.70
CA ASP A 571 15.63 12.88 30.67
C ASP A 571 14.23 12.51 31.20
N GLY A 572 13.96 11.27 31.50
CA GLY A 572 12.72 10.82 32.15
C GLY A 572 12.20 9.49 31.61
N THR A 573 11.22 8.95 32.35
CA THR A 573 10.53 7.71 32.01
C THR A 573 9.06 8.00 31.66
N SER A 574 8.56 7.36 30.61
CA SER A 574 7.15 7.42 30.24
C SER A 574 6.30 6.59 31.18
N LYS A 575 4.96 6.78 31.12
CA LYS A 575 3.99 5.96 31.87
C LYS A 575 4.07 4.46 31.53
N GLU A 576 4.66 4.09 30.38
CA GLU A 576 4.84 2.72 29.90
C GLU A 576 6.26 2.18 30.10
N ASN A 577 7.03 2.80 30.99
CA ASN A 577 8.42 2.44 31.31
C ASN A 577 9.39 2.52 30.11
N ILE A 578 9.12 3.39 29.14
CA ILE A 578 10.06 3.73 28.08
C ILE A 578 10.89 4.93 28.54
N ASN A 579 12.19 4.76 28.63
CA ASN A 579 13.10 5.82 29.03
C ASN A 579 13.38 6.75 27.86
N LEU A 580 13.46 8.06 28.15
CA LEU A 580 13.91 9.08 27.21
C LEU A 580 15.30 9.54 27.60
N TYR A 581 16.19 9.57 26.63
CA TYR A 581 17.56 10.02 26.75
C TYR A 581 17.86 11.13 25.75
N GLU A 582 18.71 12.06 26.12
CA GLU A 582 19.26 13.11 25.27
C GLU A 582 20.76 12.84 25.03
N TYR A 583 21.23 12.96 23.76
CA TYR A 583 22.66 12.90 23.47
C TYR A 583 23.39 14.07 24.13
N LYS A 584 24.57 13.81 24.69
CA LYS A 584 25.44 14.87 25.26
C LYS A 584 26.13 15.72 24.19
N ASN A 585 26.54 15.11 23.09
CA ASN A 585 27.15 15.75 21.93
C ASN A 585 26.12 15.94 20.82
N VAL A 586 25.38 17.03 20.85
CA VAL A 586 24.37 17.39 19.84
C VAL A 586 24.93 18.48 18.94
N LEU A 587 24.86 18.27 17.61
CA LEU A 587 25.19 19.29 16.62
C LEU A 587 23.98 20.19 16.34
N PRO A 588 24.20 21.48 16.03
CA PRO A 588 23.13 22.32 15.51
C PRO A 588 22.55 21.75 14.22
N TYR A 589 21.23 21.85 14.03
CA TYR A 589 20.58 21.36 12.83
C TYR A 589 21.06 22.08 11.56
N GLY A 590 21.51 21.31 10.57
CA GLY A 590 22.22 21.83 9.40
C GLY A 590 23.67 22.16 9.71
N ILE A 591 24.60 21.63 8.95
CA ILE A 591 26.05 21.75 9.18
C ILE A 591 26.65 22.68 8.12
N ILE A 592 27.34 23.75 8.56
CA ILE A 592 28.10 24.59 7.64
C ILE A 592 29.50 23.97 7.49
N TYR A 593 29.91 23.75 6.25
CA TYR A 593 31.16 23.09 5.92
C TYR A 593 31.86 23.76 4.74
N GLU A 594 33.17 23.54 4.66
CA GLU A 594 34.03 24.02 3.56
C GLU A 594 34.64 22.78 2.89
N ASN A 595 34.21 22.47 1.68
CA ASN A 595 34.78 21.35 0.95
C ASN A 595 34.60 21.57 -0.57
N ASN A 596 35.69 21.45 -1.31
CA ASN A 596 35.71 21.59 -2.77
C ASN A 596 35.55 20.24 -3.49
N ASN A 597 35.53 19.12 -2.76
CA ASN A 597 35.35 17.80 -3.35
C ASN A 597 33.88 17.63 -3.83
N ASP A 598 33.70 16.81 -4.84
CA ASP A 598 32.38 16.32 -5.20
C ASP A 598 31.95 15.26 -4.16
N ILE A 599 31.01 15.62 -3.32
CA ILE A 599 30.42 14.74 -2.29
C ILE A 599 28.98 14.35 -2.62
N SER A 600 28.61 14.43 -3.89
CA SER A 600 27.27 14.06 -4.34
C SER A 600 26.95 12.56 -4.10
N THR A 601 27.99 11.71 -4.11
CA THR A 601 27.87 10.26 -3.92
C THR A 601 28.79 9.72 -2.84
N ILE A 602 28.43 8.55 -2.28
CA ILE A 602 29.24 7.80 -1.31
C ILE A 602 30.08 6.75 -2.07
N PRO A 603 31.44 6.82 -2.03
CA PRO A 603 32.29 5.92 -2.84
C PRO A 603 32.23 4.43 -2.44
N GLN A 604 31.94 4.10 -1.19
CA GLN A 604 31.94 2.75 -0.65
C GLN A 604 30.66 2.47 0.16
N ALA A 605 29.51 2.67 -0.46
CA ALA A 605 28.19 2.59 0.19
C ALA A 605 27.84 1.18 0.75
N ASP A 606 28.54 0.13 0.34
CA ASP A 606 28.42 -1.25 0.84
C ASP A 606 29.22 -1.52 2.13
N ASP A 607 30.09 -0.60 2.55
CA ASP A 607 30.85 -0.67 3.80
C ASP A 607 30.39 0.42 4.78
N VAL A 608 29.59 0.02 5.77
CA VAL A 608 28.96 0.97 6.72
C VAL A 608 29.97 1.79 7.52
N TYR A 609 31.13 1.23 7.85
CA TYR A 609 32.18 1.94 8.59
C TYR A 609 32.90 2.96 7.71
N ALA A 610 33.24 2.56 6.48
CA ALA A 610 33.83 3.45 5.49
C ALA A 610 32.87 4.59 5.12
N THR A 611 31.58 4.31 5.00
CA THR A 611 30.55 5.33 4.74
C THR A 611 30.50 6.37 5.85
N GLN A 612 30.40 5.96 7.11
CA GLN A 612 30.34 6.90 8.24
C GLN A 612 31.62 7.73 8.36
N ASN A 613 32.77 7.10 8.20
CA ASN A 613 34.06 7.80 8.18
C ASN A 613 34.13 8.80 7.02
N TYR A 614 33.68 8.43 5.85
CA TYR A 614 33.66 9.33 4.69
C TYR A 614 32.77 10.55 4.95
N VAL A 615 31.52 10.37 5.38
CA VAL A 615 30.61 11.47 5.69
C VAL A 615 31.17 12.39 6.75
N TYR A 616 31.70 11.82 7.85
CA TYR A 616 32.35 12.59 8.92
C TYR A 616 33.52 13.42 8.42
N LYS A 617 34.45 12.81 7.67
CA LYS A 617 35.65 13.51 7.15
C LYS A 617 35.28 14.65 6.21
N GLN A 618 34.29 14.45 5.33
CA GLN A 618 33.90 15.46 4.36
C GLN A 618 33.21 16.67 4.99
N LEU A 619 32.40 16.47 6.03
CA LEU A 619 31.67 17.55 6.72
C LEU A 619 32.57 18.33 7.70
N PHE A 620 33.52 17.67 8.36
CA PHE A 620 34.30 18.28 9.42
C PHE A 620 35.78 18.50 9.04
N ASN A 621 36.12 18.31 7.76
CA ASN A 621 37.48 18.47 7.24
C ASN A 621 38.55 17.68 8.04
N LYS A 622 38.18 16.42 8.40
CA LYS A 622 39.04 15.50 9.14
C LYS A 622 39.79 14.56 8.21
N THR A 623 40.98 14.11 8.61
CA THR A 623 41.81 13.16 7.83
C THR A 623 41.73 11.75 8.41
N GLU A 624 41.53 11.63 9.71
CA GLU A 624 41.52 10.37 10.44
C GLU A 624 40.10 9.71 10.47
N ASP A 625 40.07 8.42 10.55
CA ASP A 625 38.86 7.66 10.78
C ASP A 625 38.39 7.81 12.22
N ILE A 626 37.08 8.09 12.38
CA ILE A 626 36.43 8.16 13.68
C ILE A 626 36.04 6.77 14.20
N ILE A 627 35.75 5.85 13.26
CA ILE A 627 35.43 4.46 13.53
C ILE A 627 36.54 3.59 12.96
N GLU A 628 37.20 2.81 13.79
CA GLU A 628 38.34 1.97 13.41
C GLU A 628 37.94 0.53 13.27
N LYS A 629 38.22 -0.08 12.11
CA LYS A 629 38.00 -1.52 11.89
C LYS A 629 38.95 -2.34 12.72
N VAL A 630 38.44 -3.43 13.31
CA VAL A 630 39.23 -4.33 14.16
C VAL A 630 39.16 -5.73 13.58
N ASP A 631 40.32 -6.38 13.52
CA ASP A 631 40.41 -7.78 13.09
C ASP A 631 39.81 -8.71 14.14
N SER A 632 39.28 -9.82 13.68
CA SER A 632 38.69 -10.84 14.52
C SER A 632 39.15 -12.23 14.13
N GLU A 633 39.37 -13.10 15.10
CA GLU A 633 39.56 -14.53 14.89
C GLU A 633 38.18 -15.21 14.89
N ARG A 634 37.89 -16.06 13.89
CA ARG A 634 36.61 -16.75 13.75
C ARG A 634 36.75 -18.25 13.80
N GLU A 635 35.92 -18.89 14.61
CA GLU A 635 35.81 -20.36 14.71
C GLU A 635 34.36 -20.79 14.60
N SER A 636 34.08 -21.90 13.89
CA SER A 636 32.75 -22.56 13.93
C SER A 636 32.72 -23.58 15.06
N ILE A 637 31.82 -23.40 16.02
CA ILE A 637 31.79 -24.23 17.25
C ILE A 637 30.81 -25.39 17.10
N SER A 638 29.66 -25.16 16.53
CA SER A 638 28.61 -26.19 16.37
C SER A 638 27.77 -25.91 15.14
N LYS A 639 27.23 -27.00 14.59
CA LYS A 639 26.33 -26.95 13.44
C LYS A 639 25.13 -27.86 13.67
N ASP A 640 23.97 -27.29 13.61
CA ASP A 640 22.68 -27.98 13.60
C ASP A 640 22.06 -27.88 12.19
N GLU A 641 21.00 -28.63 11.90
CA GLU A 641 20.37 -28.64 10.57
C GLU A 641 19.97 -27.25 10.04
N LYS A 642 19.64 -26.32 10.93
CA LYS A 642 19.15 -24.98 10.59
C LYS A 642 20.04 -23.85 11.04
N VAL A 643 20.79 -24.00 12.12
CA VAL A 643 21.55 -22.93 12.79
C VAL A 643 22.98 -23.38 13.00
N GLU A 644 23.94 -22.53 12.69
CA GLU A 644 25.36 -22.72 12.95
C GLU A 644 25.84 -21.63 13.94
N THR A 645 26.66 -22.03 14.92
CA THR A 645 27.19 -21.16 15.94
C THR A 645 28.66 -20.85 15.64
N PHE A 646 28.98 -19.57 15.61
CA PHE A 646 30.32 -19.06 15.37
C PHE A 646 30.82 -18.32 16.61
N LYS A 647 32.08 -18.48 16.93
CA LYS A 647 32.78 -17.73 17.96
C LYS A 647 33.74 -16.77 17.29
N TYR A 648 33.75 -15.53 17.75
CA TYR A 648 34.69 -14.49 17.35
C TYR A 648 35.45 -14.01 18.57
N LYS A 649 36.71 -13.67 18.39
CA LYS A 649 37.53 -12.99 19.38
C LYS A 649 38.02 -11.70 18.81
N VAL A 650 37.81 -10.62 19.54
CA VAL A 650 38.16 -9.25 19.16
C VAL A 650 38.92 -8.58 20.29
N ASN A 651 40.12 -8.02 20.01
CA ASN A 651 40.88 -7.27 20.97
C ASN A 651 40.49 -5.79 20.94
N VAL A 652 40.10 -5.24 22.08
CA VAL A 652 39.82 -3.82 22.26
C VAL A 652 40.92 -3.21 23.09
N ASN A 653 41.76 -2.35 22.49
CA ASN A 653 43.00 -1.87 23.10
C ASN A 653 42.84 -0.59 23.94
N GLU A 654 41.75 0.18 23.73
CA GLU A 654 41.45 1.40 24.46
C GLU A 654 39.96 1.46 24.78
N LYS A 655 39.58 2.32 25.72
CA LYS A 655 38.15 2.45 26.10
C LYS A 655 37.30 2.86 24.92
N SER A 656 36.53 1.88 24.40
CA SER A 656 35.77 2.01 23.14
C SER A 656 34.46 1.27 23.18
N TYR A 657 33.49 1.76 22.37
CA TYR A 657 32.33 1.00 22.00
C TYR A 657 32.68 0.03 20.86
N LEU A 658 32.33 -1.24 21.02
CA LEU A 658 32.52 -2.25 19.99
C LEU A 658 31.24 -2.39 19.19
N TYR A 659 31.35 -2.21 17.89
CA TYR A 659 30.24 -2.37 16.93
C TYR A 659 30.47 -3.60 16.05
N VAL A 660 29.35 -4.24 15.64
CA VAL A 660 29.38 -5.33 14.68
C VAL A 660 28.36 -5.11 13.59
N TYR A 661 28.73 -5.48 12.37
CA TYR A 661 27.84 -5.46 11.19
C TYR A 661 28.08 -6.73 10.35
N GLY A 662 26.98 -7.26 9.79
CA GLY A 662 27.02 -8.29 8.78
C GLY A 662 26.00 -7.98 7.68
N SER A 663 26.40 -7.99 6.41
CA SER A 663 25.50 -7.72 5.30
C SER A 663 24.39 -8.78 5.20
N GLU A 664 23.22 -8.43 4.65
CA GLU A 664 22.11 -9.39 4.41
C GLU A 664 22.49 -10.57 3.51
N GLU A 665 23.43 -10.34 2.57
CA GLU A 665 23.87 -11.36 1.64
C GLU A 665 24.69 -12.44 2.34
N ASP A 666 25.53 -12.01 3.30
CA ASP A 666 26.54 -12.85 3.96
C ASP A 666 26.15 -13.27 5.37
N THR A 667 25.15 -12.64 5.98
CA THR A 667 24.82 -12.84 7.40
C THR A 667 23.32 -12.95 7.62
N SER A 668 22.93 -14.02 8.30
CA SER A 668 21.55 -14.31 8.68
C SER A 668 21.50 -14.59 10.19
N LEU A 669 21.68 -13.54 10.99
CA LEU A 669 21.87 -13.63 12.43
C LEU A 669 20.60 -14.09 13.15
N TYR A 670 20.72 -15.08 14.03
CA TYR A 670 19.66 -15.58 14.90
C TYR A 670 19.75 -14.99 16.31
N SER A 671 20.94 -14.98 16.89
CA SER A 671 21.23 -14.36 18.18
C SER A 671 22.72 -14.03 18.30
N ILE A 672 23.03 -13.13 19.19
CA ILE A 672 24.42 -12.76 19.50
C ILE A 672 24.60 -12.68 21.01
N LYS A 673 25.75 -13.21 21.51
CA LYS A 673 26.17 -13.07 22.90
C LYS A 673 27.55 -12.46 22.94
N VAL A 674 27.81 -11.69 23.99
CA VAL A 674 29.10 -11.08 24.29
C VAL A 674 29.53 -11.51 25.69
N ASN A 675 30.70 -12.11 25.81
CA ASN A 675 31.23 -12.67 27.07
C ASN A 675 30.19 -13.53 27.82
N GLY A 676 29.37 -14.29 27.06
CA GLY A 676 28.32 -15.18 27.57
C GLY A 676 26.94 -14.54 27.77
N GLU A 677 26.82 -13.20 27.76
CA GLU A 677 25.55 -12.49 27.94
C GLU A 677 24.89 -12.21 26.60
N THR A 678 23.56 -12.38 26.52
CA THR A 678 22.81 -12.16 25.29
C THR A 678 22.61 -10.66 25.05
N VAL A 679 23.03 -10.20 23.87
CA VAL A 679 22.76 -8.86 23.41
C VAL A 679 21.37 -8.81 22.78
N ARG A 680 20.53 -7.88 23.24
CA ARG A 680 19.22 -7.64 22.64
C ARG A 680 19.41 -6.92 21.29
N VAL A 681 18.92 -7.55 20.22
CA VAL A 681 18.92 -6.95 18.89
C VAL A 681 17.47 -6.76 18.45
N PRO A 682 16.96 -5.52 18.39
CA PRO A 682 15.52 -5.25 18.23
C PRO A 682 14.88 -5.84 16.97
N TRP A 683 15.65 -6.02 15.89
CA TRP A 683 15.16 -6.57 14.61
C TRP A 683 15.32 -8.09 14.49
N ILE A 684 15.92 -8.77 15.48
CA ILE A 684 16.00 -10.23 15.53
C ILE A 684 14.82 -10.73 16.36
N ASN A 685 13.90 -11.44 15.71
CA ASN A 685 12.79 -12.09 16.43
C ASN A 685 13.24 -13.44 16.97
N ASP A 686 13.18 -13.60 18.28
CA ASP A 686 13.53 -14.81 19.06
C ASP A 686 12.48 -15.95 18.95
N TYR A 687 11.62 -15.90 17.92
CA TYR A 687 10.60 -16.93 17.71
C TYR A 687 11.19 -18.13 16.96
N GLU A 688 11.41 -19.22 17.68
CA GLU A 688 11.94 -20.50 17.17
C GLU A 688 11.16 -21.11 16.00
N ASN A 689 9.99 -20.57 15.64
CA ASN A 689 9.07 -21.13 14.65
C ASN A 689 8.64 -20.18 13.52
N THR A 690 9.26 -19.03 13.31
CA THR A 690 8.86 -18.14 12.22
C THR A 690 9.70 -18.35 10.98
N ILE A 691 9.03 -18.58 9.84
CA ILE A 691 9.64 -18.72 8.49
C ILE A 691 10.34 -17.43 8.04
N TYR A 692 10.02 -16.32 8.64
CA TYR A 692 10.63 -15.01 8.38
C TYR A 692 11.24 -14.46 9.67
N PRO A 693 12.49 -14.81 9.97
CA PRO A 693 13.18 -14.35 11.19
C PRO A 693 13.47 -12.84 11.20
N TYR A 694 13.36 -12.15 10.05
CA TYR A 694 13.75 -10.74 9.93
C TYR A 694 12.62 -9.88 9.39
N ARG A 695 12.22 -8.90 10.19
CA ARG A 695 11.30 -7.83 9.75
C ARG A 695 12.06 -6.76 8.95
N TYR A 696 13.34 -6.59 9.25
CA TYR A 696 14.23 -5.59 8.67
C TYR A 696 15.56 -6.20 8.23
N SER A 697 16.31 -5.46 7.40
CA SER A 697 17.71 -5.74 7.11
C SER A 697 18.57 -5.62 8.38
N ASN A 698 19.76 -6.18 8.31
CA ASN A 698 20.74 -5.99 9.37
C ASN A 698 21.10 -4.51 9.53
N GLY A 699 21.17 -4.04 10.77
CA GLY A 699 21.74 -2.76 11.16
C GLY A 699 23.06 -2.96 11.90
N LEU A 700 23.71 -1.85 12.26
CA LEU A 700 24.83 -1.88 13.20
C LEU A 700 24.34 -2.30 14.58
N ILE A 701 25.07 -3.19 15.23
CA ILE A 701 24.82 -3.62 16.62
C ILE A 701 25.92 -3.06 17.50
N ASN A 702 25.53 -2.33 18.54
CA ASN A 702 26.44 -1.96 19.62
C ASN A 702 26.54 -3.15 20.60
N LEU A 703 27.76 -3.70 20.75
CA LEU A 703 28.04 -4.85 21.62
C LEU A 703 28.38 -4.45 23.05
N GLY A 704 28.52 -3.14 23.31
CA GLY A 704 28.91 -2.62 24.62
C GLY A 704 30.24 -1.88 24.62
N LYS A 705 30.65 -1.46 25.81
CA LYS A 705 31.89 -0.71 26.09
C LYS A 705 32.94 -1.62 26.71
N PHE A 706 34.15 -1.61 26.16
CA PHE A 706 35.26 -2.46 26.56
C PHE A 706 36.56 -1.63 26.66
N GLU A 707 37.50 -2.11 27.43
CA GLU A 707 38.82 -1.44 27.64
C GLU A 707 39.91 -2.46 27.90
N ASN A 708 40.97 -2.50 27.07
CA ASN A 708 42.14 -3.35 27.24
C ASN A 708 41.85 -4.83 27.50
N GLU A 709 40.88 -5.39 26.75
CA GLU A 709 40.44 -6.78 26.89
C GLU A 709 40.16 -7.49 25.57
N GLU A 710 40.24 -8.83 25.58
CA GLU A 710 39.77 -9.68 24.50
C GLU A 710 38.27 -9.97 24.72
N VAL A 711 37.44 -9.54 23.78
CA VAL A 711 35.98 -9.73 23.82
C VAL A 711 35.59 -10.99 23.03
N GLU A 712 34.88 -11.90 23.67
CA GLU A 712 34.37 -13.10 23.07
C GLU A 712 32.93 -12.89 22.60
N ILE A 713 32.66 -13.12 21.30
CA ILE A 713 31.35 -12.96 20.68
C ILE A 713 30.87 -14.31 20.14
N GLU A 714 29.73 -14.80 20.63
CA GLU A 714 29.06 -15.98 20.10
C GLU A 714 27.90 -15.54 19.21
N ALA A 715 27.98 -15.84 17.91
CA ALA A 715 26.93 -15.52 16.93
C ALA A 715 26.28 -16.78 16.42
N ARG A 716 24.95 -16.90 16.54
CA ARG A 716 24.17 -17.97 15.95
C ARG A 716 23.52 -17.45 14.65
N SER A 717 23.68 -18.21 13.59
CA SER A 717 23.25 -17.80 12.26
C SER A 717 22.54 -18.92 11.51
N TYR A 718 21.53 -18.55 10.71
CA TYR A 718 20.82 -19.51 9.86
C TYR A 718 21.67 -19.91 8.65
N LYS A 719 21.62 -21.22 8.32
CA LYS A 719 22.26 -21.80 7.12
C LYS A 719 23.76 -21.49 6.98
N GLY A 720 24.48 -21.29 8.09
CA GLY A 720 25.92 -21.01 8.10
C GLY A 720 26.31 -19.65 7.50
N LYS A 721 25.35 -18.75 7.27
CA LYS A 721 25.61 -17.39 6.77
C LYS A 721 25.96 -16.46 7.92
N CYS A 722 27.25 -16.34 8.23
CA CYS A 722 27.73 -15.44 9.27
C CYS A 722 29.09 -14.86 8.92
N ASN A 723 29.10 -13.67 8.34
CA ASN A 723 30.30 -12.90 8.05
C ASN A 723 30.19 -11.55 8.76
N LEU A 724 30.72 -11.50 10.00
CA LEU A 724 30.65 -10.32 10.85
C LEU A 724 31.93 -9.52 10.72
N LYS A 725 31.78 -8.21 10.57
CA LYS A 725 32.86 -7.21 10.57
C LYS A 725 32.74 -6.38 11.84
N PHE A 726 33.86 -6.14 12.51
CA PHE A 726 33.93 -5.43 13.78
C PHE A 726 34.65 -4.10 13.61
N ALA A 727 34.23 -3.13 14.42
CA ALA A 727 34.91 -1.82 14.52
C ALA A 727 34.70 -1.22 15.90
N THR A 728 35.62 -0.35 16.30
CA THR A 728 35.58 0.39 17.56
C THR A 728 35.32 1.87 17.30
N LEU A 729 34.58 2.49 18.20
CA LEU A 729 34.50 3.93 18.38
C LEU A 729 35.11 4.26 19.74
N SER A 730 36.32 4.81 19.73
CA SER A 730 37.01 5.27 20.96
C SER A 730 36.20 6.35 21.66
N LEU A 731 36.05 6.25 22.98
CA LEU A 731 35.33 7.23 23.75
C LEU A 731 36.03 8.60 23.68
N GLU A 732 37.36 8.63 23.72
CA GLU A 732 38.15 9.86 23.57
C GLU A 732 37.91 10.51 22.20
N LYS A 733 37.91 9.72 21.12
CA LYS A 733 37.57 10.21 19.77
C LYS A 733 36.15 10.73 19.67
N TYR A 734 35.19 10.04 20.28
CA TYR A 734 33.81 10.49 20.32
C TYR A 734 33.63 11.83 21.07
N GLU A 735 34.24 11.98 22.26
CA GLU A 735 34.17 13.20 23.03
C GLU A 735 34.78 14.40 22.29
N ASN A 736 35.83 14.18 21.49
CA ASN A 736 36.52 15.18 20.71
C ASN A 736 36.04 15.29 19.26
N ALA A 737 35.08 14.46 18.83
CA ALA A 737 34.65 14.35 17.44
C ALA A 737 34.28 15.71 16.81
N PHE A 738 33.59 16.54 17.56
CA PHE A 738 33.11 17.86 17.15
C PHE A 738 33.71 19.03 17.91
N ALA A 739 34.75 18.81 18.71
CA ALA A 739 35.36 19.86 19.57
C ALA A 739 35.89 21.08 18.79
N ASP A 740 36.43 20.83 17.58
CA ASP A 740 36.92 21.87 16.69
C ASP A 740 35.83 22.51 15.83
N TYR A 741 34.62 21.93 15.80
CA TYR A 741 33.53 22.50 15.05
C TYR A 741 32.94 23.70 15.79
N LYS A 742 33.26 24.89 15.30
CA LYS A 742 32.72 26.14 15.80
C LYS A 742 31.93 26.80 14.69
N GLU A 743 30.68 26.97 14.92
CA GLU A 743 29.81 27.70 14.00
C GLU A 743 30.02 29.21 14.23
N GLU A 744 30.68 29.86 13.27
CA GLU A 744 30.87 31.32 13.31
C GLU A 744 29.66 32.09 12.76
N CYS A 745 28.77 31.38 12.09
CA CYS A 745 27.53 31.90 11.49
C CYS A 745 26.38 31.71 12.45
N THR A 746 25.48 32.69 12.51
CA THR A 746 24.18 32.49 13.13
C THR A 746 23.20 31.89 12.10
N LYS A 747 22.45 30.88 12.50
CA LYS A 747 21.44 30.21 11.65
C LYS A 747 20.05 30.28 12.26
N ASP A 748 19.06 30.56 11.44
CA ASP A 748 17.64 30.33 11.73
C ASP A 748 17.03 29.50 10.59
N ILE A 749 16.57 28.29 10.90
CA ILE A 749 15.98 27.37 9.92
C ILE A 749 14.56 27.05 10.35
N LYS A 750 13.60 27.36 9.49
CA LYS A 750 12.17 27.09 9.71
C LYS A 750 11.61 26.19 8.61
N ILE A 751 10.86 25.19 9.02
CA ILE A 751 10.22 24.23 8.11
C ILE A 751 8.69 24.31 8.28
N GLU A 752 8.01 24.73 7.23
CA GLU A 752 6.56 24.88 7.21
C GLU A 752 5.96 24.14 6.01
N GLY A 753 5.39 22.97 6.24
CA GLY A 753 4.80 22.16 5.20
C GLY A 753 5.80 21.74 4.11
N ASN A 754 5.71 22.30 2.91
CA ASN A 754 6.63 22.05 1.80
C ASN A 754 7.60 23.21 1.54
N LYS A 755 7.82 24.09 2.52
CA LYS A 755 8.75 25.22 2.45
C LYS A 755 9.77 25.15 3.56
N ILE A 756 10.99 25.60 3.24
CA ILE A 756 12.08 25.75 4.20
C ILE A 756 12.60 27.18 4.03
N SER A 757 12.57 27.97 5.10
CA SER A 757 13.15 29.31 5.16
C SER A 757 14.40 29.25 6.01
N ILE A 758 15.51 29.74 5.48
CA ILE A 758 16.83 29.69 6.13
C ILE A 758 17.43 31.08 6.11
N LYS A 759 17.82 31.60 7.28
CA LYS A 759 18.61 32.82 7.41
C LYS A 759 19.96 32.48 7.99
N ILE A 760 21.03 32.85 7.30
CA ILE A 760 22.40 32.68 7.76
C ILE A 760 23.08 34.04 7.72
N GLU A 761 23.73 34.46 8.80
CA GLU A 761 24.50 35.69 8.87
C GLU A 761 25.99 35.38 9.06
N ASN A 762 26.85 36.21 8.47
CA ASN A 762 28.32 36.10 8.54
C ASN A 762 28.89 34.84 7.83
N ALA A 763 28.26 34.36 6.79
CA ALA A 763 28.82 33.27 5.98
C ALA A 763 30.09 33.72 5.25
N LYS A 764 31.08 32.86 5.12
CA LYS A 764 32.32 33.09 4.37
C LYS A 764 32.17 32.58 2.92
N ALA A 765 32.96 33.17 2.03
CA ALA A 765 33.01 32.68 0.64
C ALA A 765 33.49 31.23 0.58
N GLY A 766 32.79 30.39 -0.20
CA GLY A 766 33.07 28.96 -0.37
C GLY A 766 32.44 28.04 0.67
N GLN A 767 31.76 28.59 1.68
CA GLN A 767 30.99 27.78 2.64
C GLN A 767 29.71 27.22 1.97
N LYS A 768 29.32 26.04 2.43
CA LYS A 768 28.10 25.32 2.04
C LYS A 768 27.32 24.91 3.28
N LEU A 769 26.01 24.86 3.14
CA LEU A 769 25.11 24.33 4.18
C LEU A 769 24.71 22.91 3.82
N PHE A 770 25.05 21.94 4.63
CA PHE A 770 24.48 20.58 4.58
C PHE A 770 23.20 20.54 5.40
N LEU A 771 22.13 20.03 4.78
CA LEU A 771 20.86 19.77 5.44
C LEU A 771 20.61 18.25 5.44
N PRO A 772 20.42 17.63 6.63
CA PRO A 772 20.06 16.21 6.72
C PRO A 772 18.58 16.00 6.34
N ILE A 773 18.20 16.51 5.19
CA ILE A 773 16.86 16.42 4.58
C ILE A 773 16.99 15.73 3.23
N THR A 774 16.10 14.80 2.96
CA THR A 774 16.14 14.02 1.72
C THR A 774 15.96 14.92 0.49
N TYR A 775 16.91 14.82 -0.44
CA TYR A 775 16.86 15.49 -1.74
C TYR A 775 15.79 14.84 -2.64
N ASP A 776 15.04 15.67 -3.33
CA ASP A 776 14.14 15.28 -4.44
C ASP A 776 14.23 16.35 -5.53
N ALA A 777 14.10 15.95 -6.78
CA ALA A 777 14.14 16.86 -7.94
C ALA A 777 13.00 17.90 -7.95
N GLY A 778 12.06 17.80 -7.04
CA GLY A 778 10.96 18.77 -6.85
C GLY A 778 11.36 20.00 -6.03
N TRP A 779 12.53 20.03 -5.42
CA TRP A 779 13.02 21.21 -4.68
C TRP A 779 13.48 22.31 -5.62
N THR A 780 13.06 23.52 -5.35
CA THR A 780 13.52 24.78 -5.99
C THR A 780 13.84 25.78 -4.92
N GLY A 781 14.80 26.67 -5.16
CA GLY A 781 15.24 27.62 -4.16
C GLY A 781 15.62 28.99 -4.70
N THR A 782 15.55 30.00 -3.81
CA THR A 782 16.15 31.32 -3.99
C THR A 782 17.08 31.63 -2.82
N ASN A 783 18.10 32.42 -3.07
CA ASN A 783 19.01 32.99 -2.06
C ASN A 783 19.16 34.48 -2.33
N ASN A 784 18.69 35.32 -1.41
CA ASN A 784 18.61 36.77 -1.60
C ASN A 784 17.88 37.13 -2.91
N ASP A 785 16.69 36.56 -3.11
CA ASP A 785 15.82 36.68 -4.30
C ASP A 785 16.39 36.18 -5.63
N GLU A 786 17.62 35.68 -5.67
CA GLU A 786 18.20 35.04 -6.85
C GLU A 786 18.02 33.51 -6.81
N THR A 787 17.78 32.89 -7.96
CA THR A 787 17.66 31.42 -8.04
C THR A 787 18.93 30.75 -7.54
N THR A 788 18.80 29.81 -6.61
CA THR A 788 19.89 28.98 -6.09
C THR A 788 19.67 27.51 -6.41
N SER A 789 20.75 26.78 -6.58
CA SER A 789 20.71 25.33 -6.80
C SER A 789 20.61 24.58 -5.47
N VAL A 790 19.71 23.61 -5.41
CA VAL A 790 19.70 22.61 -4.34
C VAL A 790 20.49 21.41 -4.85
N ASN A 791 21.62 21.12 -4.21
CA ASN A 791 22.53 20.08 -4.63
C ASN A 791 22.28 18.78 -3.86
N ARG A 792 22.45 17.63 -4.53
CA ARG A 792 22.43 16.32 -3.89
C ARG A 792 23.78 16.07 -3.20
N THR A 793 23.75 15.57 -1.97
CA THR A 793 24.92 15.31 -1.16
C THR A 793 24.78 13.94 -0.50
N PHE A 794 25.82 13.12 -0.52
CA PHE A 794 25.83 11.76 0.02
C PHE A 794 24.65 10.92 -0.49
N ASP A 795 24.48 10.91 -1.80
CA ASP A 795 23.42 10.22 -2.55
C ASP A 795 21.99 10.70 -2.23
N THR A 796 21.70 11.16 -1.03
CA THR A 796 20.31 11.34 -0.54
C THR A 796 20.02 12.71 0.04
N TYR A 797 20.98 13.38 0.67
CA TYR A 797 20.72 14.63 1.41
C TYR A 797 20.89 15.87 0.53
N MET A 798 20.56 17.04 1.09
CA MET A 798 20.66 18.32 0.40
C MET A 798 21.86 19.13 0.88
N SER A 799 22.46 19.90 -0.03
CA SER A 799 23.34 21.01 0.31
C SER A 799 23.08 22.24 -0.55
N LEU A 800 23.46 23.40 0.01
CA LEU A 800 23.30 24.71 -0.60
C LEU A 800 24.61 25.45 -0.57
N GLU A 801 24.96 26.15 -1.65
CA GLU A 801 26.10 27.07 -1.67
C GLU A 801 25.70 28.38 -1.00
N LEU A 802 26.59 28.89 -0.13
CA LEU A 802 26.40 30.16 0.57
C LEU A 802 27.15 31.27 -0.12
N LYS A 803 26.56 32.46 -0.16
CA LYS A 803 27.20 33.71 -0.53
C LYS A 803 27.90 34.29 0.68
N GLU A 804 28.98 35.05 0.47
CA GLU A 804 29.62 35.80 1.56
C GLU A 804 28.65 36.79 2.20
N GLY A 805 28.59 36.82 3.52
CA GLY A 805 27.70 37.67 4.30
C GLY A 805 26.36 37.02 4.62
N THR A 806 25.27 37.77 4.43
CA THR A 806 23.91 37.30 4.77
C THR A 806 23.30 36.52 3.62
N ASN A 807 22.72 35.36 3.96
CA ASN A 807 21.94 34.51 3.05
C ASN A 807 20.50 34.40 3.57
N GLU A 808 19.55 34.81 2.77
CA GLU A 808 18.13 34.60 3.00
C GLU A 808 17.63 33.61 1.94
N ILE A 809 17.47 32.34 2.34
CA ILE A 809 17.19 31.24 1.44
C ILE A 809 15.77 30.75 1.65
N GLU A 810 15.02 30.69 0.55
CA GLU A 810 13.67 30.11 0.50
C GLU A 810 13.68 28.88 -0.41
N LEU A 811 13.35 27.71 0.16
CA LEU A 811 13.20 26.47 -0.60
C LEU A 811 11.71 26.11 -0.66
N THR A 812 11.25 25.69 -1.83
CA THR A 812 9.88 25.21 -2.02
C THR A 812 9.89 23.87 -2.72
N PHE A 813 9.13 22.92 -2.19
CA PHE A 813 8.99 21.59 -2.77
C PHE A 813 7.67 21.44 -3.54
N ILE A 814 7.76 21.03 -4.80
CA ILE A 814 6.61 20.57 -5.62
C ILE A 814 7.00 19.24 -6.27
N PRO A 815 6.18 18.17 -6.15
CA PRO A 815 6.51 16.87 -6.72
C PRO A 815 6.92 16.98 -8.20
N ALA A 816 8.00 16.30 -8.57
CA ALA A 816 8.50 16.29 -9.93
C ALA A 816 7.39 15.93 -10.92
N LYS A 817 7.36 16.60 -12.08
CA LYS A 817 6.35 16.47 -13.15
C LYS A 817 4.91 16.88 -12.77
N MET A 818 4.65 17.43 -11.57
CA MET A 818 3.33 17.94 -11.16
C MET A 818 2.86 19.04 -12.13
N LYS A 819 3.71 20.03 -12.43
CA LYS A 819 3.38 21.13 -13.36
C LYS A 819 2.95 20.60 -14.71
N LEU A 820 3.75 19.70 -15.31
CA LEU A 820 3.42 19.06 -16.59
C LEU A 820 2.11 18.28 -16.52
N GLY A 821 1.86 17.56 -15.42
CA GLY A 821 0.62 16.82 -15.21
C GLY A 821 -0.60 17.74 -15.19
N ILE A 822 -0.51 18.88 -14.49
CA ILE A 822 -1.57 19.91 -14.46
C ILE A 822 -1.81 20.49 -15.86
N GLU A 823 -0.76 20.88 -16.59
CA GLU A 823 -0.85 21.43 -17.94
C GLU A 823 -1.56 20.45 -18.89
N LEU A 824 -1.19 19.17 -18.87
CA LEU A 824 -1.82 18.12 -19.68
C LEU A 824 -3.29 17.90 -19.33
N SER A 825 -3.63 17.91 -18.04
CA SER A 825 -5.01 17.75 -17.59
C SER A 825 -5.89 18.94 -18.00
N ILE A 826 -5.41 20.18 -17.84
CA ILE A 826 -6.10 21.39 -18.27
C ILE A 826 -6.27 21.42 -19.79
N ALA A 827 -5.21 21.15 -20.55
CA ALA A 827 -5.27 21.10 -22.02
C ALA A 827 -6.31 20.07 -22.49
N THR A 828 -6.35 18.89 -21.87
CA THR A 828 -7.33 17.86 -22.19
C THR A 828 -8.76 18.28 -21.86
N LEU A 829 -8.98 18.92 -20.71
CA LEU A 829 -10.28 19.48 -20.35
C LEU A 829 -10.74 20.51 -21.37
N VAL A 830 -9.86 21.43 -21.77
CA VAL A 830 -10.15 22.45 -22.79
C VAL A 830 -10.50 21.79 -24.13
N ILE A 831 -9.76 20.78 -24.58
CA ILE A 831 -10.05 20.01 -25.80
C ILE A 831 -11.45 19.39 -25.73
N ILE A 832 -11.80 18.77 -24.60
CA ILE A 832 -13.13 18.16 -24.39
C ILE A 832 -14.25 19.23 -24.47
N LEU A 833 -14.04 20.39 -23.86
CA LEU A 833 -15.00 21.50 -23.88
C LEU A 833 -15.17 22.04 -25.29
N ILE A 834 -14.07 22.33 -26.00
CA ILE A 834 -14.10 22.81 -27.39
C ILE A 834 -14.80 21.77 -28.31
N TYR A 835 -14.46 20.49 -28.15
CA TYR A 835 -15.15 19.43 -28.90
C TYR A 835 -16.64 19.36 -28.58
N THR A 836 -17.01 19.37 -27.31
CA THR A 836 -18.39 19.17 -26.87
C THR A 836 -19.31 20.34 -27.26
N PHE A 837 -18.85 21.58 -27.08
CA PHE A 837 -19.66 22.78 -27.28
C PHE A 837 -19.46 23.40 -28.67
N GLY A 838 -18.30 23.24 -29.32
CA GLY A 838 -17.94 23.75 -30.60
C GLY A 838 -18.02 22.72 -31.73
N ILE A 839 -16.96 21.91 -31.85
CA ILE A 839 -16.67 21.11 -33.05
C ILE A 839 -17.72 20.02 -33.32
N LYS A 840 -18.27 19.38 -32.27
CA LYS A 840 -19.24 18.29 -32.38
C LYS A 840 -20.45 18.64 -33.25
N ARG A 841 -20.83 19.93 -33.30
CA ARG A 841 -21.96 20.40 -34.11
C ARG A 841 -21.66 20.38 -35.60
N PHE A 842 -20.39 20.47 -35.99
CA PHE A 842 -19.92 20.52 -37.37
C PHE A 842 -19.50 19.15 -37.92
N ILE A 843 -19.21 18.18 -37.03
CA ILE A 843 -18.88 16.81 -37.43
C ILE A 843 -20.17 16.05 -37.75
N LYS A 844 -20.48 15.91 -39.05
CA LYS A 844 -21.59 15.07 -39.49
C LYS A 844 -21.26 13.61 -39.25
N LYS A 845 -22.20 12.84 -38.66
CA LYS A 845 -22.12 11.39 -38.55
C LYS A 845 -21.91 10.80 -39.94
N ASP A 846 -20.94 9.91 -40.09
CA ASP A 846 -20.51 9.28 -41.34
C ASP A 846 -19.88 10.23 -42.39
N GLY A 847 -19.55 11.48 -42.02
CA GLY A 847 -18.74 12.39 -42.82
C GLY A 847 -17.28 11.94 -42.88
N LEU A 848 -16.49 12.57 -43.76
CA LEU A 848 -15.07 12.18 -43.98
C LEU A 848 -14.25 12.21 -42.65
N LEU A 849 -14.31 13.29 -41.89
CA LEU A 849 -13.62 13.42 -40.61
C LEU A 849 -14.04 12.34 -39.59
N ASP A 850 -15.32 12.08 -39.47
CA ASP A 850 -15.84 11.07 -38.57
C ASP A 850 -15.33 9.66 -38.96
N LYS A 851 -15.33 9.36 -40.27
CA LYS A 851 -14.79 8.09 -40.78
C LYS A 851 -13.29 7.94 -40.52
N ILE A 852 -12.50 8.99 -40.71
CA ILE A 852 -11.06 9.00 -40.46
C ILE A 852 -10.80 8.70 -38.95
N ILE A 853 -11.44 9.45 -38.05
CA ILE A 853 -11.29 9.28 -36.59
C ILE A 853 -11.69 7.85 -36.17
N VAL A 854 -12.82 7.35 -36.68
CA VAL A 854 -13.31 5.99 -36.39
C VAL A 854 -12.33 4.92 -36.90
N ASN A 855 -11.82 5.07 -38.11
CA ASN A 855 -10.88 4.08 -38.68
C ASN A 855 -9.53 4.07 -37.98
N ILE A 856 -8.98 5.24 -37.65
CA ILE A 856 -7.73 5.35 -36.86
C ILE A 856 -7.94 4.72 -35.49
N GLY A 857 -8.99 5.12 -34.74
CA GLY A 857 -9.26 4.57 -33.43
C GLY A 857 -9.53 3.06 -33.45
N PHE A 858 -10.23 2.57 -34.47
CA PHE A 858 -10.45 1.14 -34.66
C PHE A 858 -9.15 0.40 -35.00
N GLY A 859 -8.29 0.96 -35.84
CA GLY A 859 -6.98 0.38 -36.16
C GLY A 859 -6.11 0.24 -34.90
N ILE A 860 -6.02 1.29 -34.08
CA ILE A 860 -5.31 1.27 -32.81
C ILE A 860 -5.92 0.21 -31.87
N TYR A 861 -7.27 0.16 -31.78
CA TYR A 861 -7.96 -0.87 -30.97
C TYR A 861 -7.58 -2.29 -31.38
N ILE A 862 -7.59 -2.59 -32.69
CA ILE A 862 -7.22 -3.92 -33.20
C ILE A 862 -5.75 -4.25 -32.88
N VAL A 863 -4.82 -3.33 -33.12
CA VAL A 863 -3.39 -3.54 -32.85
C VAL A 863 -3.17 -3.85 -31.35
N ILE A 864 -3.77 -3.05 -30.47
CA ILE A 864 -3.65 -3.25 -29.01
C ILE A 864 -4.29 -4.59 -28.62
N THR A 865 -5.53 -4.87 -29.07
CA THR A 865 -6.26 -6.08 -28.66
C THR A 865 -5.57 -7.34 -29.18
N VAL A 866 -5.22 -7.39 -30.46
CA VAL A 866 -4.56 -8.56 -31.07
C VAL A 866 -3.18 -8.76 -30.46
N GLY A 867 -2.39 -7.68 -30.32
CA GLY A 867 -1.07 -7.73 -29.69
C GLY A 867 -1.16 -8.23 -28.23
N PHE A 868 -2.13 -7.74 -27.48
CA PHE A 868 -2.37 -8.16 -26.09
C PHE A 868 -2.71 -9.66 -25.99
N TYR A 869 -3.67 -10.12 -26.77
CA TYR A 869 -4.08 -11.54 -26.70
C TYR A 869 -2.99 -12.49 -27.21
N LEU A 870 -2.36 -12.19 -28.34
CA LEU A 870 -1.34 -13.07 -28.93
C LEU A 870 -0.03 -13.04 -28.15
N LYS A 871 0.46 -11.85 -27.80
CA LYS A 871 1.78 -11.70 -27.17
C LYS A 871 1.72 -11.92 -25.65
N VAL A 872 0.64 -11.54 -24.99
CA VAL A 872 0.55 -11.60 -23.53
C VAL A 872 -0.16 -12.87 -23.08
N TYR A 873 -1.44 -13.04 -23.39
CA TYR A 873 -2.22 -14.18 -22.88
C TYR A 873 -1.72 -15.54 -23.41
N VAL A 874 -1.57 -15.67 -24.74
CA VAL A 874 -1.14 -16.93 -25.33
C VAL A 874 0.26 -17.32 -24.87
N MET A 875 1.20 -16.35 -24.80
CA MET A 875 2.55 -16.62 -24.29
C MET A 875 2.56 -17.01 -22.82
N CYS A 876 1.75 -16.36 -21.99
CA CYS A 876 1.63 -16.72 -20.56
C CYS A 876 1.09 -18.14 -20.41
N ILE A 877 0.06 -18.54 -21.17
CA ILE A 877 -0.48 -19.89 -21.12
C ILE A 877 0.56 -20.92 -21.58
N ILE A 878 1.22 -20.67 -22.70
CA ILE A 878 2.27 -21.57 -23.23
C ILE A 878 3.40 -21.74 -22.23
N GLN A 879 3.88 -20.65 -21.62
CA GLN A 879 4.96 -20.71 -20.63
C GLN A 879 4.52 -21.40 -19.34
N SER A 880 3.28 -21.23 -18.90
CA SER A 880 2.71 -21.92 -17.74
C SER A 880 2.58 -23.42 -17.99
N ILE A 881 2.10 -23.83 -19.17
CA ILE A 881 2.01 -25.24 -19.56
C ILE A 881 3.41 -25.88 -19.63
N LYS A 882 4.39 -25.20 -20.21
CA LYS A 882 5.79 -25.68 -20.23
C LYS A 882 6.32 -25.90 -18.81
N GLN A 883 6.04 -24.98 -17.89
CA GLN A 883 6.44 -25.10 -16.49
C GLN A 883 5.72 -26.24 -15.74
N TRP A 884 4.50 -26.63 -16.16
CA TRP A 884 3.80 -27.78 -15.57
C TRP A 884 4.35 -29.12 -16.08
N ILE A 885 4.91 -29.15 -17.27
CA ILE A 885 5.44 -30.37 -17.92
C ILE A 885 6.92 -30.61 -17.50
N SER A 886 7.67 -29.53 -17.25
CA SER A 886 9.04 -29.60 -16.69
C SER A 886 9.05 -29.87 -15.18
#